data_de598cc406c60720a2989e0a118bda0c
#
_entry.id   de598cc406c60720a2989e0a118bda0c
#
_cell.length_a   1.000
_cell.length_b   1.000
_cell.length_c   1.000
_cell.angle_alpha   90.00
_cell.angle_beta   90.00
_cell.angle_gamma   90.00
#
_symmetry.space_group_name_H-M   'P 1'
#
loop_
_entity.id
_entity.type
_entity.pdbx_description
1 polymer ?
#
loop_
_entity_poly.entity_id
_entity_poly.type
_entity_poly.pdbx_seq_one_letter_code
_entity_poly.pdbx_strand_id
1 'polypeptide(L)'
;MFLIERARALSHLQDLLQAAQDNRGSIAVITGPVAVGKTELAHSLVQIAEKELGVVVLNAQALTAEGPDQAGIFEQLAKGLEATYGEAGGPGPPDANGSPAERSDRRIAEDIVRFSRKSPLLVVVDDLHHGDPESLAGVLHLVRLARTARIMVVLVLPDCSRLDIPLFHAELLREPHCIRFSLSPLSSAGVLEVVARSLDPGTAERTAEEYHRFSGGNPLVLRALIEESRGTESAASEEHGRADEDRVRAGQISALAVLTSLHRSGPEAVDVARGIALLGPVASVEMLALLLGSSTDLVAYRIRTLRDAGILHEMRFRHPGAAEMVLGDPEFGQLQATHYRVAVLLEAEGFSPSRVARHLVAAGTITGTWTTSVLRESAQEAIGQNDWAFAAVCLELAMRGPLDEEDKGLVITELIRAQWRLNPARVIKYLPQCYELQRKGMIPDRDLVSLTGIFLWHGRAEEAATMLADAAGRATDPADRAELHCFLSWATISYPELRARMAEADDSLFDRLSEAVDPGSLRLQGALHAAFGAQGRSDVGTLTESVLSERVTHSEAVATVLQVLVYADELELAEEWDRRVMADTAEPGPSSSRGVHHAIRAEIMRRRGDLSAAEWHAETALKHMAPRAWGVALGLPLAVLVSAHTARGNLAQADEYLSWIVPQEMAHTLYGVAHLHARGRYRLAAGQHWAAQQDFLSCGELVTRWNMDVASFVPWRLGAAEAALAQGDRPEARRLVEQHLRQPHGSLPQSRGAALRVYAGAVDGHRRLTALTEAAELLSEGSNWHQRFLVLTDLSLAYQDLGDSQRARATGEQAWHSAIRCGAERLARTLLPHSSTAARPEPTELPAWSVIASAQLSEAELRVAELAAAGDTNREVSRKLFITISTVEQHLTRVYRKLRLSGRADLQRCLAGDSAVGSVAGRSG
;
A
#
# COMPACT_ATOMS: atom_id res chain seq x y z
N MET A 1 -11.32 -16.36 40.81
CA MET A 1 -10.18 -15.59 40.29
C MET A 1 -9.11 -15.53 41.36
N PHE A 2 -7.82 -15.59 41.02
CA PHE A 2 -6.76 -15.75 42.02
C PHE A 2 -6.44 -14.40 42.69
N LEU A 3 -6.59 -14.34 44.04
CA LEU A 3 -6.23 -13.17 44.86
C LEU A 3 -4.70 -13.12 45.07
N ILE A 4 -3.94 -13.06 43.99
CA ILE A 4 -2.49 -12.97 44.05
C ILE A 4 -2.11 -11.62 44.68
N GLU A 5 -1.18 -11.64 45.65
CA GLU A 5 -0.77 -10.48 46.43
C GLU A 5 -1.89 -9.85 47.29
N ARG A 6 -3.06 -10.49 47.41
CA ARG A 6 -4.21 -10.01 48.23
C ARG A 6 -4.53 -10.91 49.42
N ALA A 7 -3.87 -12.05 49.56
CA ALA A 7 -4.15 -13.02 50.59
C ALA A 7 -4.02 -12.41 52.01
N ARG A 8 -3.02 -11.55 52.24
CA ARG A 8 -2.81 -10.87 53.52
C ARG A 8 -3.93 -9.88 53.83
N ALA A 9 -4.39 -9.12 52.83
CA ALA A 9 -5.52 -8.20 52.99
C ALA A 9 -6.81 -8.96 53.26
N LEU A 10 -7.05 -10.07 52.57
CA LEU A 10 -8.22 -10.91 52.76
C LEU A 10 -8.23 -11.56 54.15
N SER A 11 -7.11 -12.14 54.61
CA SER A 11 -6.99 -12.69 55.96
C SER A 11 -7.30 -11.67 57.06
N HIS A 12 -6.77 -10.46 56.91
CA HIS A 12 -7.04 -9.38 57.87
C HIS A 12 -8.51 -8.90 57.80
N LEU A 13 -9.14 -8.87 56.62
CA LEU A 13 -10.59 -8.60 56.52
C LEU A 13 -11.43 -9.70 57.15
N GLN A 14 -11.02 -10.97 57.07
CA GLN A 14 -11.65 -12.10 57.79
C GLN A 14 -11.54 -11.97 59.31
N ASP A 15 -10.36 -11.60 59.81
CA ASP A 15 -10.15 -11.34 61.26
C ASP A 15 -11.09 -10.22 61.74
N LEU A 16 -11.25 -9.15 60.96
CA LEU A 16 -12.17 -8.04 61.27
C LEU A 16 -13.65 -8.50 61.27
N LEU A 17 -14.03 -9.34 60.34
CA LEU A 17 -15.37 -9.90 60.25
C LEU A 17 -15.67 -10.81 61.45
N GLN A 18 -14.69 -11.59 61.86
CA GLN A 18 -14.80 -12.44 63.05
C GLN A 18 -14.88 -11.62 64.35
N ALA A 19 -14.08 -10.52 64.45
CA ALA A 19 -14.20 -9.59 65.59
C ALA A 19 -15.57 -8.88 65.59
N ALA A 20 -16.18 -8.60 64.46
CA ALA A 20 -17.53 -8.03 64.41
C ALA A 20 -18.61 -9.01 64.95
N GLN A 21 -18.41 -10.32 64.88
CA GLN A 21 -19.32 -11.31 65.50
C GLN A 21 -19.32 -11.21 67.03
N ASP A 22 -18.22 -10.75 67.64
CA ASP A 22 -18.02 -10.57 69.08
C ASP A 22 -18.43 -9.18 69.57
N ASN A 23 -19.35 -8.50 68.92
CA ASN A 23 -19.82 -7.12 69.21
C ASN A 23 -18.69 -6.06 69.12
N ARG A 24 -17.64 -6.30 68.33
CA ARG A 24 -16.60 -5.32 67.99
C ARG A 24 -16.78 -4.86 66.55
N GLY A 25 -17.71 -3.97 66.32
CA GLY A 25 -17.96 -3.47 64.95
C GLY A 25 -16.71 -2.90 64.33
N SER A 26 -16.50 -3.17 63.06
CA SER A 26 -15.30 -2.78 62.32
C SER A 26 -15.68 -2.15 60.97
N ILE A 27 -14.81 -1.23 60.53
CA ILE A 27 -14.96 -0.58 59.23
C ILE A 27 -13.69 -0.81 58.46
N ALA A 28 -13.85 -1.35 57.24
CA ALA A 28 -12.77 -1.56 56.30
C ALA A 28 -12.98 -0.62 55.08
N VAL A 29 -11.98 0.14 54.76
CA VAL A 29 -11.98 0.99 53.55
C VAL A 29 -10.97 0.43 52.56
N ILE A 30 -11.44 -0.11 51.45
CA ILE A 30 -10.62 -0.64 50.35
C ILE A 30 -10.39 0.46 49.35
N THR A 31 -9.15 0.90 49.24
CA THR A 31 -8.76 1.95 48.27
C THR A 31 -7.75 1.43 47.26
N GLY A 32 -7.60 2.12 46.14
CA GLY A 32 -6.59 1.84 45.13
C GLY A 32 -7.00 2.32 43.75
N PRO A 33 -6.09 2.29 42.77
CA PRO A 33 -6.34 2.72 41.41
C PRO A 33 -7.50 1.95 40.74
N VAL A 34 -7.93 2.43 39.60
CA VAL A 34 -8.98 1.77 38.80
C VAL A 34 -8.51 0.39 38.32
N ALA A 35 -9.43 -0.59 38.36
CA ALA A 35 -9.22 -1.96 37.86
C ALA A 35 -8.13 -2.79 38.59
N VAL A 36 -7.68 -2.40 39.84
CA VAL A 36 -6.71 -3.18 40.66
C VAL A 36 -7.32 -4.37 41.41
N GLY A 37 -8.61 -4.61 41.26
CA GLY A 37 -9.31 -5.75 41.89
C GLY A 37 -9.92 -5.44 43.28
N LYS A 38 -10.32 -4.19 43.54
CA LYS A 38 -11.02 -3.80 44.79
C LYS A 38 -12.34 -4.55 44.96
N THR A 39 -13.21 -4.51 43.95
CA THR A 39 -14.49 -5.22 43.90
C THR A 39 -14.31 -6.73 44.09
N GLU A 40 -13.28 -7.32 43.46
CA GLU A 40 -12.98 -8.75 43.56
C GLU A 40 -12.56 -9.15 44.97
N LEU A 41 -11.78 -8.30 45.65
CA LEU A 41 -11.42 -8.54 47.07
C LEU A 41 -12.67 -8.46 47.97
N ALA A 42 -13.53 -7.46 47.77
CA ALA A 42 -14.79 -7.34 48.49
C ALA A 42 -15.73 -8.53 48.23
N HIS A 43 -15.87 -8.95 46.96
CA HIS A 43 -16.69 -10.10 46.56
C HIS A 43 -16.16 -11.40 47.16
N SER A 44 -14.85 -11.61 47.22
CA SER A 44 -14.26 -12.77 47.86
C SER A 44 -14.55 -12.83 49.38
N LEU A 45 -14.54 -11.68 50.07
CA LEU A 45 -14.93 -11.58 51.44
C LEU A 45 -16.42 -11.94 51.61
N VAL A 46 -17.30 -11.47 50.73
CA VAL A 46 -18.73 -11.81 50.71
C VAL A 46 -18.95 -13.31 50.60
N GLN A 47 -18.27 -13.97 49.64
CA GLN A 47 -18.38 -15.43 49.47
C GLN A 47 -17.97 -16.21 50.69
N ILE A 48 -16.92 -15.78 51.41
CA ILE A 48 -16.47 -16.41 52.64
C ILE A 48 -17.47 -16.15 53.77
N ALA A 49 -17.99 -14.90 53.89
CA ALA A 49 -18.98 -14.54 54.87
C ALA A 49 -20.26 -15.39 54.80
N GLU A 50 -20.77 -15.60 53.60
CA GLU A 50 -21.97 -16.40 53.36
C GLU A 50 -21.76 -17.91 53.55
N LYS A 51 -20.69 -18.45 52.90
CA LYS A 51 -20.50 -19.91 52.81
C LYS A 51 -19.83 -20.53 54.02
N GLU A 52 -18.86 -19.83 54.61
CA GLU A 52 -18.01 -20.39 55.68
C GLU A 52 -18.39 -19.89 57.06
N LEU A 53 -18.88 -18.64 57.19
CA LEU A 53 -19.13 -18.01 58.49
C LEU A 53 -20.62 -17.83 58.77
N GLY A 54 -21.52 -18.09 57.83
CA GLY A 54 -22.96 -17.95 58.03
C GLY A 54 -23.41 -16.52 58.41
N VAL A 55 -22.65 -15.51 57.93
CA VAL A 55 -22.94 -14.10 58.17
C VAL A 55 -23.91 -13.57 57.11
N VAL A 56 -24.90 -12.80 57.52
CA VAL A 56 -25.83 -12.15 56.58
C VAL A 56 -25.11 -11.02 55.87
N VAL A 57 -25.25 -10.95 54.57
CA VAL A 57 -24.59 -9.94 53.71
C VAL A 57 -25.59 -8.98 53.11
N LEU A 58 -25.32 -7.70 53.19
CA LEU A 58 -26.04 -6.63 52.51
C LEU A 58 -25.08 -5.92 51.54
N ASN A 59 -25.42 -5.98 50.24
CA ASN A 59 -24.60 -5.39 49.19
C ASN A 59 -25.32 -4.18 48.56
N ALA A 60 -24.60 -3.09 48.35
CA ALA A 60 -25.03 -1.96 47.55
C ALA A 60 -23.89 -1.47 46.63
N GLN A 61 -24.24 -0.98 45.46
CA GLN A 61 -23.34 -0.33 44.57
C GLN A 61 -23.85 1.07 44.24
N ALA A 62 -22.99 2.07 44.42
CA ALA A 62 -23.33 3.41 43.98
C ALA A 62 -23.16 3.50 42.43
N LEU A 63 -24.18 3.95 41.74
CA LEU A 63 -24.24 4.08 40.29
C LEU A 63 -24.19 5.56 39.91
N THR A 64 -23.52 5.89 38.83
CA THR A 64 -23.58 7.24 38.20
C THR A 64 -25.02 7.51 37.76
N ALA A 65 -25.56 8.69 38.15
CA ALA A 65 -26.94 9.09 37.93
C ALA A 65 -27.29 9.31 36.47
N GLU A 66 -27.61 8.22 35.76
CA GLU A 66 -28.20 8.27 34.38
C GLU A 66 -29.36 7.27 34.29
N GLY A 67 -30.53 7.62 34.84
CA GLY A 67 -31.79 6.89 34.66
C GLY A 67 -32.76 7.05 35.82
N PRO A 68 -34.07 7.25 35.55
CA PRO A 68 -35.06 7.47 36.61
C PRO A 68 -35.44 6.26 37.46
N ASP A 69 -34.89 5.07 37.17
CA ASP A 69 -35.25 3.80 37.83
C ASP A 69 -34.12 3.17 38.68
N GLN A 70 -33.07 3.91 39.03
CA GLN A 70 -31.95 3.33 39.77
C GLN A 70 -32.08 3.56 41.29
N ALA A 71 -32.17 2.44 42.07
CA ALA A 71 -32.27 2.44 43.48
C ALA A 71 -31.02 3.03 44.16
N GLY A 72 -31.17 4.02 45.04
CA GLY A 72 -30.08 4.58 45.85
C GLY A 72 -29.39 3.53 46.71
N ILE A 73 -28.21 3.86 47.29
CA ILE A 73 -27.42 2.94 48.15
C ILE A 73 -28.30 2.35 49.27
N PHE A 74 -29.01 3.19 49.99
CA PHE A 74 -29.84 2.76 51.11
C PHE A 74 -31.09 2.05 50.70
N GLU A 75 -31.64 2.34 49.57
CA GLU A 75 -32.78 1.57 49.00
C GLU A 75 -32.36 0.13 48.66
N GLN A 76 -31.14 -0.05 48.08
CA GLN A 76 -30.59 -1.39 47.85
C GLN A 76 -30.37 -2.15 49.14
N LEU A 77 -29.78 -1.51 50.17
CA LEU A 77 -29.56 -2.11 51.48
C LEU A 77 -30.88 -2.46 52.17
N ALA A 78 -31.91 -1.61 52.06
CA ALA A 78 -33.24 -1.86 52.62
C ALA A 78 -33.93 -3.08 52.00
N LYS A 79 -33.90 -3.16 50.64
CA LYS A 79 -34.39 -4.34 49.90
C LYS A 79 -33.67 -5.63 50.31
N GLY A 80 -32.34 -5.62 50.48
CA GLY A 80 -31.56 -6.74 50.97
C GLY A 80 -31.97 -7.13 52.40
N LEU A 81 -32.19 -6.15 53.28
CA LEU A 81 -32.62 -6.37 54.65
C LEU A 81 -34.04 -6.99 54.72
N GLU A 82 -34.98 -6.49 53.91
CA GLU A 82 -36.36 -7.03 53.84
C GLU A 82 -36.41 -8.48 53.33
N ALA A 83 -35.56 -8.80 52.32
CA ALA A 83 -35.43 -10.17 51.82
C ALA A 83 -34.97 -11.14 52.97
N THR A 84 -34.02 -10.71 53.75
CA THR A 84 -33.49 -11.49 54.88
C THR A 84 -34.53 -11.71 56.02
N TYR A 85 -35.39 -10.73 56.28
CA TYR A 85 -36.52 -10.89 57.23
C TYR A 85 -37.55 -11.92 56.73
N GLY A 86 -37.84 -11.94 55.41
CA GLY A 86 -38.77 -12.89 54.77
C GLY A 86 -38.30 -14.34 54.88
N GLU A 87 -37.02 -14.61 54.67
CA GLU A 87 -36.39 -15.91 54.76
C GLU A 87 -36.36 -16.45 56.21
N ALA A 88 -36.25 -15.56 57.21
CA ALA A 88 -36.17 -15.92 58.62
C ALA A 88 -37.57 -16.17 59.25
N GLY A 89 -38.67 -16.04 58.49
CA GLY A 89 -40.04 -16.30 58.96
C GLY A 89 -40.52 -15.37 60.08
N GLY A 90 -39.83 -14.21 60.27
CA GLY A 90 -40.13 -13.23 61.28
C GLY A 90 -41.06 -12.14 60.80
N PRO A 91 -41.81 -11.41 61.68
CA PRO A 91 -42.45 -10.18 61.28
C PRO A 91 -41.44 -9.17 60.71
N GLY A 92 -41.68 -8.54 59.57
CA GLY A 92 -40.83 -7.52 58.97
C GLY A 92 -40.40 -6.40 59.94
N PRO A 93 -39.53 -5.48 59.53
CA PRO A 93 -39.08 -4.39 60.43
C PRO A 93 -40.30 -3.70 61.02
N PRO A 94 -40.28 -3.39 62.32
CA PRO A 94 -41.47 -2.99 63.12
C PRO A 94 -42.19 -1.70 62.63
N ASP A 95 -41.69 -0.99 61.68
CA ASP A 95 -42.26 0.21 61.09
C ASP A 95 -42.31 0.14 59.53
N ALA A 96 -42.61 -1.05 58.94
CA ALA A 96 -42.68 -1.29 57.51
C ALA A 96 -43.89 -0.59 56.78
N ASN A 97 -44.46 0.48 57.36
CA ASN A 97 -45.46 1.32 56.74
C ASN A 97 -44.79 2.32 55.78
N GLY A 98 -44.59 1.96 54.56
CA GLY A 98 -43.99 2.75 53.46
C GLY A 98 -43.09 1.92 52.59
N SER A 99 -42.95 2.28 51.32
CA SER A 99 -41.97 1.66 50.40
C SER A 99 -40.54 1.96 50.89
N PRO A 100 -39.55 1.10 50.59
CA PRO A 100 -38.14 1.38 50.90
C PRO A 100 -37.64 2.76 50.40
N ALA A 101 -38.21 3.25 49.31
CA ALA A 101 -37.90 4.56 48.73
C ALA A 101 -38.45 5.77 49.51
N GLU A 102 -39.37 5.57 50.46
CA GLU A 102 -39.98 6.65 51.28
C GLU A 102 -39.29 6.82 52.62
N ARG A 103 -38.38 5.94 52.98
CA ARG A 103 -37.62 5.98 54.27
C ARG A 103 -36.32 6.80 54.12
N SER A 104 -36.00 7.63 55.11
CA SER A 104 -34.71 8.33 55.11
C SER A 104 -33.53 7.39 55.29
N ASP A 105 -32.43 7.64 54.65
CA ASP A 105 -31.18 6.83 54.73
C ASP A 105 -30.68 6.58 56.18
N ARG A 106 -30.83 7.60 57.05
CA ARG A 106 -30.54 7.49 58.48
C ARG A 106 -31.39 6.42 59.20
N ARG A 107 -32.66 6.33 58.84
CA ARG A 107 -33.59 5.37 59.47
C ARG A 107 -33.27 3.97 58.99
N ILE A 108 -32.95 3.78 57.71
CA ILE A 108 -32.47 2.49 57.20
C ILE A 108 -31.20 2.06 57.88
N ALA A 109 -30.24 2.96 58.11
CA ALA A 109 -29.01 2.70 58.86
C ALA A 109 -29.29 2.23 60.31
N GLU A 110 -30.24 2.83 61.01
CA GLU A 110 -30.67 2.40 62.36
C GLU A 110 -31.32 1.02 62.33
N ASP A 111 -32.13 0.70 61.29
CA ASP A 111 -32.77 -0.61 61.13
C ASP A 111 -31.74 -1.71 60.87
N ILE A 112 -30.69 -1.45 60.06
CA ILE A 112 -29.56 -2.32 59.79
C ILE A 112 -28.85 -2.64 61.13
N VAL A 113 -28.54 -1.62 61.92
CA VAL A 113 -27.90 -1.79 63.25
C VAL A 113 -28.79 -2.54 64.24
N ARG A 114 -30.12 -2.30 64.21
CA ARG A 114 -31.08 -3.05 65.06
C ARG A 114 -31.11 -4.55 64.70
N PHE A 115 -31.09 -4.86 63.38
CA PHE A 115 -31.02 -6.25 62.90
C PHE A 115 -29.73 -6.95 63.36
N SER A 116 -28.60 -6.23 63.33
CA SER A 116 -27.29 -6.80 63.65
C SER A 116 -27.20 -7.33 65.13
N ARG A 117 -28.10 -6.87 65.95
CA ARG A 117 -28.23 -7.41 67.34
C ARG A 117 -28.70 -8.87 67.37
N LYS A 118 -29.43 -9.31 66.32
CA LYS A 118 -29.92 -10.69 66.19
C LYS A 118 -28.96 -11.57 65.40
N SER A 119 -28.37 -11.06 64.35
CA SER A 119 -27.45 -11.81 63.49
C SER A 119 -26.30 -10.91 63.06
N PRO A 120 -25.05 -11.38 63.00
CA PRO A 120 -23.92 -10.61 62.52
C PRO A 120 -24.12 -10.24 61.06
N LEU A 121 -23.75 -9.01 60.68
CA LEU A 121 -23.91 -8.46 59.35
C LEU A 121 -22.59 -8.05 58.76
N LEU A 122 -22.47 -8.31 57.43
CA LEU A 122 -21.49 -7.69 56.56
C LEU A 122 -22.23 -6.73 55.59
N VAL A 123 -21.91 -5.47 55.67
CA VAL A 123 -22.43 -4.44 54.71
C VAL A 123 -21.31 -4.06 53.79
N VAL A 124 -21.53 -4.23 52.48
CA VAL A 124 -20.56 -3.85 51.45
C VAL A 124 -21.16 -2.77 50.57
N VAL A 125 -20.45 -1.65 50.45
CA VAL A 125 -20.81 -0.55 49.53
C VAL A 125 -19.69 -0.34 48.53
N ASP A 126 -19.95 -0.72 47.26
CA ASP A 126 -18.97 -0.58 46.20
C ASP A 126 -19.17 0.74 45.45
N ASP A 127 -18.10 1.24 44.85
CA ASP A 127 -18.04 2.49 44.05
C ASP A 127 -18.64 3.72 44.78
N LEU A 128 -18.48 3.79 46.08
CA LEU A 128 -19.08 4.80 46.98
C LEU A 128 -18.85 6.24 46.51
N HIS A 129 -17.84 6.53 45.71
CA HIS A 129 -17.52 7.84 45.16
C HIS A 129 -18.60 8.38 44.17
N HIS A 130 -19.50 7.53 43.71
CA HIS A 130 -20.65 7.90 42.89
C HIS A 130 -21.92 8.17 43.73
N GLY A 131 -21.83 8.00 45.06
CA GLY A 131 -22.98 8.22 45.93
C GLY A 131 -23.38 9.69 46.02
N ASP A 132 -24.67 9.93 46.08
CA ASP A 132 -25.23 11.26 46.29
C ASP A 132 -24.93 11.77 47.72
N PRO A 133 -25.00 13.07 48.00
CA PRO A 133 -24.67 13.63 49.31
C PRO A 133 -25.50 13.08 50.49
N GLU A 134 -26.74 12.69 50.24
CA GLU A 134 -27.63 12.15 51.28
C GLU A 134 -27.23 10.73 51.66
N SER A 135 -26.98 9.87 50.63
CA SER A 135 -26.47 8.52 50.81
C SER A 135 -25.11 8.51 51.50
N LEU A 136 -24.20 9.46 51.14
CA LEU A 136 -22.92 9.61 51.83
C LEU A 136 -23.06 10.00 53.31
N ALA A 137 -23.97 10.90 53.64
CA ALA A 137 -24.30 11.26 55.02
C ALA A 137 -24.91 10.08 55.78
N GLY A 138 -25.75 9.27 55.11
CA GLY A 138 -26.29 8.01 55.63
C GLY A 138 -25.19 6.99 55.94
N VAL A 139 -24.22 6.82 55.02
CA VAL A 139 -23.06 5.92 55.25
C VAL A 139 -22.23 6.37 56.45
N LEU A 140 -21.94 7.67 56.61
CA LEU A 140 -21.25 8.17 57.82
C LEU A 140 -22.06 7.92 59.09
N HIS A 141 -23.39 8.02 59.05
CA HIS A 141 -24.25 7.69 60.18
C HIS A 141 -24.20 6.20 60.50
N LEU A 142 -24.28 5.32 59.51
CA LEU A 142 -24.12 3.87 59.69
C LEU A 142 -22.75 3.50 60.30
N VAL A 143 -21.67 4.11 59.80
CA VAL A 143 -20.28 3.92 60.26
C VAL A 143 -20.15 4.27 61.74
N ARG A 144 -20.74 5.37 62.20
CA ARG A 144 -20.77 5.78 63.63
C ARG A 144 -21.55 4.82 64.50
N LEU A 145 -22.71 4.33 64.02
CA LEU A 145 -23.52 3.39 64.76
C LEU A 145 -22.94 1.98 64.80
N ALA A 146 -22.19 1.59 63.80
CA ALA A 146 -21.60 0.23 63.68
C ALA A 146 -20.62 -0.09 64.82
N ARG A 147 -20.01 0.87 65.48
CA ARG A 147 -18.96 0.73 66.47
C ARG A 147 -19.26 -0.25 67.59
N THR A 148 -20.52 -0.32 68.10
CA THR A 148 -20.97 -1.20 69.20
C THR A 148 -21.94 -2.24 68.69
N ALA A 149 -21.96 -2.54 67.48
CA ALA A 149 -22.87 -3.45 66.83
C ALA A 149 -22.12 -4.67 66.23
N ARG A 150 -22.83 -5.73 65.87
CA ARG A 150 -22.27 -6.94 65.26
C ARG A 150 -22.24 -6.73 63.72
N ILE A 151 -21.56 -5.66 63.29
CA ILE A 151 -21.52 -5.23 61.88
C ILE A 151 -20.08 -5.01 61.45
N MET A 152 -19.75 -5.53 60.30
CA MET A 152 -18.60 -5.08 59.54
C MET A 152 -19.08 -4.27 58.32
N VAL A 153 -18.57 -3.05 58.17
CA VAL A 153 -18.84 -2.21 57.00
C VAL A 153 -17.61 -2.16 56.09
N VAL A 154 -17.78 -2.55 54.82
CA VAL A 154 -16.74 -2.49 53.83
C VAL A 154 -17.11 -1.43 52.78
N LEU A 155 -16.25 -0.42 52.66
CA LEU A 155 -16.41 0.69 51.72
C LEU A 155 -15.34 0.61 50.67
N VAL A 156 -15.74 0.60 49.38
CA VAL A 156 -14.80 0.56 48.23
C VAL A 156 -14.74 1.92 47.55
N LEU A 157 -13.54 2.46 47.49
CA LEU A 157 -13.26 3.81 46.95
C LEU A 157 -12.05 3.79 46.03
N PRO A 158 -11.97 4.69 45.02
CA PRO A 158 -10.72 4.93 44.29
C PRO A 158 -9.70 5.61 45.21
N ASP A 159 -8.41 5.50 44.84
CA ASP A 159 -7.32 6.17 45.60
C ASP A 159 -7.24 7.62 45.17
N CYS A 160 -8.08 8.48 45.75
CA CYS A 160 -8.20 9.88 45.34
C CYS A 160 -7.75 10.78 46.51
N SER A 161 -6.68 11.51 46.30
CA SER A 161 -6.25 12.59 47.22
C SER A 161 -7.10 13.87 47.10
N ARG A 162 -7.97 13.97 46.11
CA ARG A 162 -8.96 15.05 45.92
C ARG A 162 -10.28 14.42 45.47
N LEU A 163 -11.02 13.90 46.39
CA LEU A 163 -12.42 13.57 46.17
C LEU A 163 -13.22 14.87 46.09
N ASP A 164 -14.24 14.87 45.24
CA ASP A 164 -15.28 15.92 45.25
C ASP A 164 -15.99 16.01 46.61
N ILE A 165 -15.61 15.15 47.56
CA ILE A 165 -16.17 15.03 48.90
C ILE A 165 -15.05 15.02 49.99
N PRO A 166 -14.25 16.10 50.08
CA PRO A 166 -13.12 16.13 51.05
C PRO A 166 -13.59 16.01 52.50
N LEU A 167 -14.78 16.54 52.82
CA LEU A 167 -15.35 16.45 54.17
C LEU A 167 -15.71 15.00 54.56
N PHE A 168 -16.30 14.23 53.65
CA PHE A 168 -16.64 12.82 53.92
C PHE A 168 -15.40 12.00 54.22
N HIS A 169 -14.38 12.12 53.42
CA HIS A 169 -13.12 11.39 53.59
C HIS A 169 -12.42 11.79 54.93
N ALA A 170 -12.39 13.06 55.24
CA ALA A 170 -11.82 13.57 56.50
C ALA A 170 -12.60 13.07 57.74
N GLU A 171 -13.93 12.97 57.68
CA GLU A 171 -14.77 12.43 58.76
C GLU A 171 -14.60 10.93 58.89
N LEU A 172 -14.56 10.19 57.79
CA LEU A 172 -14.31 8.75 57.78
C LEU A 172 -12.96 8.36 58.41
N LEU A 173 -11.90 9.12 58.12
CA LEU A 173 -10.57 8.92 58.69
C LEU A 173 -10.47 9.27 60.20
N ARG A 174 -11.42 10.01 60.76
CA ARG A 174 -11.48 10.30 62.21
C ARG A 174 -12.08 9.16 63.02
N GLU A 175 -12.74 8.19 62.36
CA GLU A 175 -13.35 7.06 63.07
C GLU A 175 -12.28 6.05 63.53
N PRO A 176 -12.14 5.77 64.84
CA PRO A 176 -11.01 4.98 65.39
C PRO A 176 -10.96 3.50 64.98
N HIS A 177 -12.09 2.97 64.44
CA HIS A 177 -12.18 1.57 64.02
C HIS A 177 -12.18 1.43 62.49
N CYS A 178 -11.81 2.52 61.79
CA CYS A 178 -11.67 2.53 60.33
C CYS A 178 -10.26 2.02 59.95
N ILE A 179 -10.19 0.89 59.27
CA ILE A 179 -8.94 0.31 58.79
C ILE A 179 -8.91 0.47 57.26
N ARG A 180 -7.81 1.05 56.80
CA ARG A 180 -7.62 1.27 55.33
C ARG A 180 -6.76 0.19 54.75
N PHE A 181 -7.25 -0.42 53.66
CA PHE A 181 -6.57 -1.37 52.79
C PHE A 181 -6.27 -0.71 51.46
N SER A 182 -5.03 -0.29 51.23
CA SER A 182 -4.61 0.29 49.97
C SER A 182 -4.09 -0.81 49.02
N LEU A 183 -4.74 -1.01 47.89
CA LEU A 183 -4.33 -1.95 46.86
C LEU A 183 -3.50 -1.24 45.82
N SER A 184 -2.38 -1.82 45.44
CA SER A 184 -1.54 -1.39 44.32
C SER A 184 -1.70 -2.37 43.15
N PRO A 185 -1.31 -1.97 41.91
CA PRO A 185 -1.15 -2.88 40.79
C PRO A 185 -0.26 -4.07 41.16
N LEU A 186 -0.38 -5.19 40.47
CA LEU A 186 0.44 -6.38 40.70
C LEU A 186 1.92 -6.08 40.45
N SER A 187 2.79 -6.60 41.29
CA SER A 187 4.23 -6.56 41.06
C SER A 187 4.64 -7.44 39.86
N SER A 188 5.87 -7.33 39.41
CA SER A 188 6.40 -8.21 38.36
C SER A 188 6.31 -9.69 38.78
N ALA A 189 6.55 -10.00 40.05
CA ALA A 189 6.41 -11.33 40.60
C ALA A 189 4.94 -11.80 40.62
N GLY A 190 4.01 -10.90 40.98
CA GLY A 190 2.57 -11.18 40.94
C GLY A 190 2.06 -11.43 39.55
N VAL A 191 2.54 -10.67 38.58
CA VAL A 191 2.23 -10.89 37.14
C VAL A 191 2.74 -12.26 36.69
N LEU A 192 3.99 -12.61 37.00
CA LEU A 192 4.54 -13.93 36.67
C LEU A 192 3.68 -15.05 37.27
N GLU A 193 3.25 -14.91 38.52
CA GLU A 193 2.40 -15.92 39.16
C GLU A 193 1.03 -16.05 38.48
N VAL A 194 0.40 -14.94 38.06
CA VAL A 194 -0.88 -14.98 37.32
C VAL A 194 -0.70 -15.67 35.95
N VAL A 195 0.36 -15.32 35.24
CA VAL A 195 0.64 -15.87 33.91
C VAL A 195 0.97 -17.37 34.01
N ALA A 196 1.80 -17.78 34.97
CA ALA A 196 2.18 -19.20 35.18
C ALA A 196 1.00 -20.10 35.57
N ARG A 197 -0.04 -19.54 36.18
CA ARG A 197 -1.30 -20.29 36.47
C ARG A 197 -2.23 -20.37 35.26
N SER A 198 -2.00 -19.55 34.26
CA SER A 198 -2.89 -19.37 33.09
C SER A 198 -2.33 -19.96 31.78
N LEU A 199 -1.01 -19.95 31.64
CA LEU A 199 -0.24 -20.45 30.49
C LEU A 199 0.76 -21.51 30.98
N ASP A 200 1.44 -22.19 30.07
CA ASP A 200 2.52 -23.12 30.41
C ASP A 200 3.72 -22.39 31.07
N PRO A 201 4.49 -23.05 31.92
CA PRO A 201 5.58 -22.40 32.68
C PRO A 201 6.67 -21.77 31.79
N GLY A 202 7.00 -22.38 30.66
CA GLY A 202 8.03 -21.91 29.78
C GLY A 202 7.59 -20.63 29.00
N THR A 203 6.34 -20.55 28.65
CA THR A 203 5.74 -19.35 28.06
C THR A 203 5.59 -18.24 29.10
N ALA A 204 5.21 -18.59 30.32
CA ALA A 204 5.06 -17.64 31.43
C ALA A 204 6.37 -16.89 31.72
N GLU A 205 7.50 -17.59 31.84
CA GLU A 205 8.80 -16.96 32.05
C GLU A 205 9.23 -16.02 30.94
N ARG A 206 8.89 -16.35 29.69
CA ARG A 206 9.24 -15.51 28.51
C ARG A 206 8.39 -14.26 28.37
N THR A 207 7.11 -14.31 28.75
CA THR A 207 6.13 -13.24 28.47
C THR A 207 5.80 -12.37 29.66
N ALA A 208 6.04 -12.81 30.91
CA ALA A 208 5.63 -12.10 32.15
C ALA A 208 6.20 -10.67 32.24
N GLU A 209 7.46 -10.47 31.86
CA GLU A 209 8.08 -9.14 31.89
C GLU A 209 7.43 -8.18 30.85
N GLU A 210 7.14 -8.69 29.67
CA GLU A 210 6.44 -7.93 28.62
C GLU A 210 5.01 -7.60 29.04
N TYR A 211 4.29 -8.56 29.65
CA TYR A 211 2.94 -8.36 30.16
C TYR A 211 2.90 -7.37 31.29
N HIS A 212 3.90 -7.40 32.19
CA HIS A 212 4.04 -6.39 33.24
C HIS A 212 4.32 -4.99 32.63
N ARG A 213 5.16 -4.91 31.58
CA ARG A 213 5.45 -3.66 30.89
C ARG A 213 4.20 -3.06 30.27
N PHE A 214 3.37 -3.85 29.59
CA PHE A 214 2.16 -3.39 28.90
C PHE A 214 0.98 -3.13 29.84
N SER A 215 0.77 -3.98 30.85
CA SER A 215 -0.33 -3.83 31.81
C SER A 215 -0.02 -2.87 32.95
N GLY A 216 1.26 -2.61 33.24
CA GLY A 216 1.67 -1.90 34.45
C GLY A 216 1.20 -2.60 35.72
N GLY A 217 0.96 -3.92 35.66
CA GLY A 217 0.40 -4.72 36.74
C GLY A 217 -1.12 -4.54 36.93
N ASN A 218 -1.84 -3.88 36.01
CA ASN A 218 -3.30 -3.77 36.06
C ASN A 218 -3.94 -5.14 35.75
N PRO A 219 -4.71 -5.74 36.64
CA PRO A 219 -5.28 -7.08 36.45
C PRO A 219 -6.24 -7.21 35.27
N LEU A 220 -6.97 -6.14 34.90
CA LEU A 220 -7.92 -6.18 33.81
C LEU A 220 -7.17 -6.26 32.46
N VAL A 221 -6.14 -5.40 32.27
CA VAL A 221 -5.29 -5.42 31.10
C VAL A 221 -4.48 -6.71 31.01
N LEU A 222 -3.93 -7.18 32.14
CA LEU A 222 -3.20 -8.43 32.19
C LEU A 222 -4.07 -9.63 31.77
N ARG A 223 -5.32 -9.70 32.24
CA ARG A 223 -6.27 -10.75 31.84
C ARG A 223 -6.53 -10.73 30.34
N ALA A 224 -6.73 -9.55 29.74
CA ALA A 224 -6.94 -9.39 28.33
C ALA A 224 -5.73 -9.86 27.51
N LEU A 225 -4.49 -9.54 27.94
CA LEU A 225 -3.25 -10.02 27.31
C LEU A 225 -3.14 -11.56 27.34
N ILE A 226 -3.54 -12.19 28.44
CA ILE A 226 -3.55 -13.66 28.60
C ILE A 226 -4.60 -14.30 27.69
N GLU A 227 -5.80 -13.71 27.59
CA GLU A 227 -6.87 -14.19 26.71
C GLU A 227 -6.46 -14.10 25.23
N GLU A 228 -5.77 -13.04 24.82
CA GLU A 228 -5.20 -12.88 23.48
C GLU A 228 -4.19 -13.97 23.14
N SER A 229 -3.28 -14.28 24.07
CA SER A 229 -2.27 -15.33 23.84
C SER A 229 -2.89 -16.72 23.69
N ARG A 230 -3.95 -17.03 24.43
CA ARG A 230 -4.69 -18.29 24.27
C ARG A 230 -5.38 -18.40 22.91
N GLY A 231 -5.89 -17.28 22.39
CA GLY A 231 -6.48 -17.21 21.05
C GLY A 231 -5.47 -17.47 19.94
N THR A 232 -4.24 -16.95 20.08
CA THR A 232 -3.17 -17.13 19.08
C THR A 232 -2.57 -18.53 19.09
N GLU A 233 -2.49 -19.21 20.22
CA GLU A 233 -2.04 -20.61 20.32
C GLU A 233 -3.05 -21.57 19.67
N SER A 234 -4.34 -21.31 19.79
CA SER A 234 -5.41 -22.10 19.14
C SER A 234 -5.43 -21.92 17.61
N ALA A 235 -5.13 -20.70 17.12
CA ALA A 235 -5.08 -20.38 15.70
C ALA A 235 -3.80 -20.87 14.99
N ALA A 236 -2.70 -21.02 15.72
CA ALA A 236 -1.44 -21.53 15.18
C ALA A 236 -1.50 -23.04 14.79
N SER A 237 -2.52 -23.75 15.26
CA SER A 237 -2.81 -25.14 14.90
C SER A 237 -3.68 -25.31 13.65
N GLU A 238 -4.29 -24.24 13.13
CA GLU A 238 -5.16 -24.26 11.93
C GLU A 238 -4.78 -23.16 10.94
N GLU A 239 -4.09 -23.56 9.84
CA GLU A 239 -3.91 -22.86 8.55
C GLU A 239 -3.09 -21.55 8.46
N HIS A 240 -2.04 -21.63 7.65
CA HIS A 240 -0.98 -20.66 7.33
C HIS A 240 -1.40 -19.37 6.56
N GLY A 241 -2.65 -18.97 6.58
CA GLY A 241 -3.14 -17.80 5.82
C GLY A 241 -3.71 -16.66 6.66
N ARG A 242 -3.94 -16.85 7.95
CA ARG A 242 -4.63 -15.89 8.85
C ARG A 242 -3.72 -15.16 9.85
N ALA A 243 -2.43 -15.40 9.81
CA ALA A 243 -1.50 -14.94 10.87
C ALA A 243 -1.41 -13.41 11.01
N ASP A 244 -1.64 -12.64 9.97
CA ASP A 244 -1.59 -11.16 10.04
C ASP A 244 -2.92 -10.55 10.52
N GLU A 245 -4.06 -11.11 10.14
CA GLU A 245 -5.37 -10.68 10.65
C GLU A 245 -5.55 -11.06 12.12
N ASP A 246 -5.02 -12.22 12.55
CA ASP A 246 -5.06 -12.68 13.93
C ASP A 246 -4.08 -11.91 14.83
N ARG A 247 -2.94 -11.44 14.32
CA ARG A 247 -2.04 -10.51 15.04
C ARG A 247 -2.65 -9.12 15.23
N VAL A 248 -3.39 -8.61 14.26
CA VAL A 248 -4.12 -7.33 14.38
C VAL A 248 -5.28 -7.47 15.37
N ARG A 249 -5.99 -8.61 15.41
CA ARG A 249 -7.01 -8.90 16.41
C ARG A 249 -6.42 -9.09 17.81
N ALA A 250 -5.24 -9.70 17.92
CA ALA A 250 -4.57 -9.96 19.19
C ALA A 250 -4.26 -8.68 20.00
N GLY A 251 -3.99 -7.54 19.35
CA GLY A 251 -3.79 -6.26 20.05
C GLY A 251 -5.07 -5.52 20.43
N GLN A 252 -6.25 -5.95 19.97
CA GLN A 252 -7.51 -5.22 20.14
C GLN A 252 -8.18 -5.46 21.51
N ILE A 253 -8.11 -6.67 22.06
CA ILE A 253 -8.77 -7.00 23.35
C ILE A 253 -8.08 -6.30 24.51
N SER A 254 -6.75 -6.33 24.54
CA SER A 254 -5.98 -5.64 25.56
C SER A 254 -6.05 -4.11 25.45
N ALA A 255 -6.08 -3.56 24.22
CA ALA A 255 -6.31 -2.14 23.99
C ALA A 255 -7.72 -1.71 24.43
N LEU A 256 -8.75 -2.55 24.23
CA LEU A 256 -10.12 -2.31 24.74
C LEU A 256 -10.17 -2.36 26.27
N ALA A 257 -9.41 -3.24 26.90
CA ALA A 257 -9.29 -3.30 28.37
C ALA A 257 -8.64 -2.01 28.92
N VAL A 258 -7.66 -1.43 28.20
CA VAL A 258 -7.09 -0.11 28.55
C VAL A 258 -8.15 0.98 28.41
N LEU A 259 -8.90 1.00 27.30
CA LEU A 259 -9.98 1.98 27.08
C LEU A 259 -11.05 1.87 28.18
N THR A 260 -11.46 0.65 28.54
CA THR A 260 -12.41 0.40 29.65
C THR A 260 -11.89 0.94 30.99
N SER A 261 -10.59 0.72 31.26
CA SER A 261 -9.95 1.26 32.48
C SER A 261 -9.90 2.79 32.47
N LEU A 262 -9.71 3.38 31.28
CA LEU A 262 -9.67 4.82 31.08
C LEU A 262 -11.04 5.45 31.33
N HIS A 263 -12.12 4.91 30.76
CA HIS A 263 -13.49 5.40 31.00
C HIS A 263 -13.88 5.34 32.49
N ARG A 264 -13.48 4.27 33.18
CA ARG A 264 -13.67 4.16 34.63
C ARG A 264 -12.85 5.17 35.45
N SER A 265 -11.84 5.80 34.86
CA SER A 265 -11.04 6.87 35.50
C SER A 265 -11.70 8.24 35.39
N GLY A 266 -12.84 8.36 34.69
CA GLY A 266 -13.64 9.56 34.54
C GLY A 266 -13.32 10.39 33.28
N PRO A 267 -14.23 11.25 32.86
CA PRO A 267 -14.17 11.97 31.59
C PRO A 267 -12.91 12.86 31.46
N GLU A 268 -12.52 13.56 32.53
CA GLU A 268 -11.32 14.40 32.50
C GLU A 268 -10.01 13.59 32.33
N ALA A 269 -9.95 12.35 32.83
CA ALA A 269 -8.81 11.47 32.62
C ALA A 269 -8.76 10.98 31.18
N VAL A 270 -9.92 10.77 30.57
CA VAL A 270 -10.07 10.45 29.15
C VAL A 270 -9.57 11.59 28.28
N ASP A 271 -9.95 12.84 28.60
CA ASP A 271 -9.50 14.01 27.85
C ASP A 271 -7.97 14.20 27.91
N VAL A 272 -7.37 13.98 29.10
CA VAL A 272 -5.90 14.00 29.25
C VAL A 272 -5.25 12.87 28.44
N ALA A 273 -5.80 11.65 28.47
CA ALA A 273 -5.27 10.54 27.69
C ALA A 273 -5.36 10.81 26.19
N ARG A 274 -6.46 11.40 25.70
CA ARG A 274 -6.64 11.84 24.33
C ARG A 274 -5.60 12.91 23.94
N GLY A 275 -5.39 13.90 24.77
CA GLY A 275 -4.36 14.91 24.59
C GLY A 275 -2.96 14.30 24.45
N ILE A 276 -2.63 13.31 25.30
CA ILE A 276 -1.37 12.57 25.22
C ILE A 276 -1.27 11.79 23.92
N ALA A 277 -2.35 11.12 23.48
CA ALA A 277 -2.37 10.38 22.21
C ALA A 277 -2.15 11.30 21.00
N LEU A 278 -2.75 12.50 21.01
CA LEU A 278 -2.61 13.49 19.94
C LEU A 278 -1.22 14.14 19.91
N LEU A 279 -0.71 14.60 21.05
CA LEU A 279 0.59 15.26 21.15
C LEU A 279 1.76 14.25 20.99
N GLY A 280 1.55 13.00 21.35
CA GLY A 280 2.55 11.94 21.26
C GLY A 280 3.83 12.25 22.07
N PRO A 281 5.03 12.16 21.45
CA PRO A 281 6.29 12.33 22.17
C PRO A 281 6.54 13.74 22.73
N VAL A 282 5.78 14.75 22.29
CA VAL A 282 5.94 16.14 22.74
C VAL A 282 4.94 16.54 23.81
N ALA A 283 4.12 15.60 24.27
CA ALA A 283 3.18 15.85 25.35
C ALA A 283 3.91 16.32 26.61
N SER A 284 3.47 17.45 27.18
CA SER A 284 3.89 17.96 28.49
C SER A 284 2.67 18.37 29.28
N VAL A 285 2.84 18.55 30.60
CA VAL A 285 1.76 19.00 31.48
C VAL A 285 1.25 20.37 31.05
N GLU A 286 2.14 21.25 30.68
CA GLU A 286 1.86 22.63 30.22
C GLU A 286 1.06 22.59 28.91
N MET A 287 1.51 21.83 27.92
CA MET A 287 0.82 21.72 26.63
C MET A 287 -0.57 21.11 26.76
N LEU A 288 -0.71 20.10 27.63
CA LEU A 288 -2.01 19.49 27.91
C LEU A 288 -2.95 20.46 28.61
N ALA A 289 -2.42 21.26 29.57
CA ALA A 289 -3.20 22.27 30.27
C ALA A 289 -3.74 23.33 29.29
N LEU A 290 -2.90 23.81 28.37
CA LEU A 290 -3.30 24.74 27.29
C LEU A 290 -4.33 24.10 26.35
N LEU A 291 -4.09 22.86 25.91
CA LEU A 291 -4.99 22.15 25.00
C LEU A 291 -6.38 21.94 25.61
N LEU A 292 -6.43 21.58 26.90
CA LEU A 292 -7.68 21.23 27.60
C LEU A 292 -8.34 22.45 28.26
N GLY A 293 -7.65 23.59 28.33
CA GLY A 293 -8.13 24.77 29.07
C GLY A 293 -8.23 24.54 30.58
N SER A 294 -7.34 23.70 31.15
CA SER A 294 -7.34 23.25 32.51
C SER A 294 -6.09 23.73 33.24
N SER A 295 -6.07 23.66 34.59
CA SER A 295 -4.85 23.97 35.34
C SER A 295 -3.80 22.87 35.25
N THR A 296 -2.52 23.24 35.30
CA THR A 296 -1.39 22.29 35.28
C THR A 296 -1.47 21.31 36.46
N ASP A 297 -1.95 21.76 37.65
CA ASP A 297 -2.13 20.88 38.80
C ASP A 297 -3.16 19.78 38.58
N LEU A 298 -4.28 20.11 37.94
CA LEU A 298 -5.34 19.13 37.63
C LEU A 298 -4.83 18.13 36.59
N VAL A 299 -4.19 18.59 35.53
CA VAL A 299 -3.60 17.73 34.49
C VAL A 299 -2.55 16.79 35.09
N ALA A 300 -1.62 17.33 35.92
CA ALA A 300 -0.60 16.53 36.60
C ALA A 300 -1.22 15.48 37.54
N TYR A 301 -2.32 15.82 38.20
CA TYR A 301 -3.08 14.90 39.02
C TYR A 301 -3.68 13.75 38.19
N ARG A 302 -4.34 14.06 37.08
CA ARG A 302 -4.94 13.04 36.18
C ARG A 302 -3.87 12.13 35.56
N ILE A 303 -2.72 12.68 35.18
CA ILE A 303 -1.59 11.87 34.69
C ILE A 303 -1.10 10.91 35.77
N ARG A 304 -0.99 11.34 37.04
CA ARG A 304 -0.65 10.45 38.13
C ARG A 304 -1.69 9.33 38.32
N THR A 305 -2.98 9.68 38.28
CA THR A 305 -4.07 8.69 38.37
C THR A 305 -3.95 7.62 37.28
N LEU A 306 -3.68 8.02 36.04
CA LEU A 306 -3.49 7.11 34.91
C LEU A 306 -2.21 6.25 35.00
N ARG A 307 -1.15 6.81 35.58
CA ARG A 307 0.09 6.06 35.88
C ARG A 307 -0.13 5.04 36.97
N ASP A 308 -0.79 5.42 38.04
CA ASP A 308 -1.09 4.53 39.17
C ASP A 308 -2.07 3.40 38.74
N ALA A 309 -2.95 3.66 37.77
CA ALA A 309 -3.79 2.64 37.15
C ALA A 309 -3.04 1.71 36.16
N GLY A 310 -1.74 1.92 35.92
CA GLY A 310 -0.93 1.13 34.99
C GLY A 310 -1.18 1.43 33.50
N ILE A 311 -1.91 2.50 33.16
CA ILE A 311 -2.22 2.89 31.78
C ILE A 311 -1.04 3.62 31.14
N LEU A 312 -0.42 4.54 31.88
CA LEU A 312 0.69 5.35 31.41
C LEU A 312 2.02 4.95 32.07
N HIS A 313 3.10 5.15 31.33
CA HIS A 313 4.46 5.24 31.85
C HIS A 313 5.00 6.63 31.47
N GLU A 314 5.29 7.48 32.47
CA GLU A 314 5.55 8.89 32.24
C GLU A 314 4.41 9.57 31.47
N MET A 315 4.67 10.02 30.25
CA MET A 315 3.72 10.67 29.32
C MET A 315 3.38 9.81 28.11
N ARG A 316 3.52 8.48 28.22
CA ARG A 316 3.27 7.54 27.11
C ARG A 316 2.37 6.40 27.55
N PHE A 317 1.54 5.93 26.66
CA PHE A 317 0.80 4.70 26.91
C PHE A 317 1.75 3.52 27.02
N ARG A 318 1.50 2.65 28.00
CA ARG A 318 2.24 1.38 28.16
C ARG A 318 1.91 0.41 27.04
N HIS A 319 0.63 0.32 26.69
CA HIS A 319 0.16 -0.55 25.61
C HIS A 319 0.30 0.14 24.25
N PRO A 320 0.96 -0.47 23.23
CA PRO A 320 1.23 0.19 21.95
C PRO A 320 -0.03 0.56 21.16
N GLY A 321 -1.10 -0.25 21.20
CA GLY A 321 -2.36 0.02 20.51
C GLY A 321 -3.32 0.96 21.26
N ALA A 322 -3.00 1.39 22.50
CA ALA A 322 -3.92 2.18 23.31
C ALA A 322 -4.16 3.59 22.72
N ALA A 323 -3.14 4.23 22.15
CA ALA A 323 -3.26 5.56 21.56
C ALA A 323 -4.24 5.56 20.38
N GLU A 324 -4.14 4.57 19.48
CA GLU A 324 -5.04 4.42 18.33
C GLU A 324 -6.47 4.13 18.81
N MET A 325 -6.63 3.27 19.81
CA MET A 325 -7.95 2.94 20.34
C MET A 325 -8.61 4.16 20.99
N VAL A 326 -7.85 4.96 21.74
CA VAL A 326 -8.33 6.20 22.35
C VAL A 326 -8.76 7.24 21.28
N LEU A 327 -8.04 7.34 20.16
CA LEU A 327 -8.38 8.23 19.07
C LEU A 327 -9.52 7.69 18.20
N GLY A 328 -9.71 6.38 18.14
CA GLY A 328 -10.77 5.72 17.37
C GLY A 328 -12.11 5.59 18.08
N ASP A 329 -12.23 5.96 19.33
CA ASP A 329 -13.45 5.81 20.12
C ASP A 329 -14.56 6.76 19.60
N PRO A 330 -15.72 6.23 19.15
CA PRO A 330 -16.81 7.02 18.58
C PRO A 330 -17.50 7.96 19.59
N GLU A 331 -17.40 7.73 20.89
CA GLU A 331 -17.92 8.66 21.92
C GLU A 331 -17.19 10.02 21.92
N PHE A 332 -16.06 10.09 21.22
CA PHE A 332 -15.24 11.30 21.12
C PHE A 332 -15.62 12.16 19.92
N GLY A 333 -16.83 12.62 19.78
CA GLY A 333 -17.23 13.58 18.74
C GLY A 333 -16.22 14.74 18.59
N GLN A 334 -15.95 15.20 17.35
CA GLN A 334 -15.10 16.36 17.01
C GLN A 334 -13.57 16.17 17.13
N LEU A 335 -13.04 15.00 16.82
CA LEU A 335 -11.59 14.79 16.71
C LEU A 335 -10.92 15.82 15.79
N GLN A 336 -11.60 16.22 14.71
CA GLN A 336 -11.12 17.23 13.75
C GLN A 336 -10.86 18.60 14.40
N ALA A 337 -11.78 19.08 15.24
CA ALA A 337 -11.62 20.35 15.95
C ALA A 337 -10.45 20.29 16.96
N THR A 338 -10.26 19.12 17.59
CA THR A 338 -9.15 18.91 18.52
C THR A 338 -7.80 18.88 17.78
N HIS A 339 -7.72 18.21 16.62
CA HIS A 339 -6.52 18.26 15.77
C HIS A 339 -6.16 19.70 15.37
N TYR A 340 -7.15 20.51 15.01
CA TYR A 340 -6.89 21.92 14.70
C TYR A 340 -6.32 22.70 15.90
N ARG A 341 -6.88 22.51 17.12
CA ARG A 341 -6.37 23.13 18.34
C ARG A 341 -4.93 22.68 18.63
N VAL A 342 -4.62 21.40 18.42
CA VAL A 342 -3.25 20.87 18.56
C VAL A 342 -2.32 21.54 17.54
N ALA A 343 -2.74 21.69 16.28
CA ALA A 343 -1.94 22.37 15.26
C ALA A 343 -1.61 23.82 15.64
N VAL A 344 -2.60 24.58 16.13
CA VAL A 344 -2.40 25.96 16.61
C VAL A 344 -1.42 26.01 17.78
N LEU A 345 -1.54 25.07 18.73
CA LEU A 345 -0.64 25.00 19.88
C LEU A 345 0.81 24.67 19.45
N LEU A 346 0.98 23.69 18.57
CA LEU A 346 2.31 23.28 18.07
C LEU A 346 2.97 24.41 17.27
N GLU A 347 2.21 25.16 16.49
CA GLU A 347 2.72 26.33 15.75
C GLU A 347 3.17 27.43 16.72
N ALA A 348 2.36 27.74 17.72
CA ALA A 348 2.69 28.76 18.75
C ALA A 348 3.96 28.40 19.55
N GLU A 349 4.21 27.13 19.79
CA GLU A 349 5.40 26.60 20.46
C GLU A 349 6.60 26.39 19.53
N GLY A 350 6.48 26.72 18.23
CA GLY A 350 7.59 26.70 17.27
C GLY A 350 8.02 25.28 16.85
N PHE A 351 7.11 24.30 16.81
CA PHE A 351 7.40 22.95 16.30
C PHE A 351 7.55 22.95 14.78
N SER A 352 8.18 21.88 14.25
CA SER A 352 8.44 21.76 12.81
C SER A 352 7.14 21.78 11.98
N PRO A 353 7.16 22.43 10.78
CA PRO A 353 6.02 22.48 9.87
C PRO A 353 5.40 21.12 9.58
N SER A 354 6.20 20.07 9.38
CA SER A 354 5.73 18.71 9.13
C SER A 354 4.89 18.13 10.28
N ARG A 355 5.20 18.49 11.52
CA ARG A 355 4.41 18.03 12.66
C ARG A 355 3.08 18.77 12.75
N VAL A 356 3.09 20.09 12.59
CA VAL A 356 1.88 20.92 12.56
C VAL A 356 0.96 20.50 11.42
N ALA A 357 1.53 20.31 10.23
CA ALA A 357 0.79 19.91 9.03
C ALA A 357 0.05 18.56 9.17
N ARG A 358 0.62 17.57 9.86
CA ARG A 358 -0.07 16.28 10.13
C ARG A 358 -1.38 16.50 10.86
N HIS A 359 -1.42 17.41 11.81
CA HIS A 359 -2.63 17.75 12.54
C HIS A 359 -3.60 18.62 11.70
N LEU A 360 -3.09 19.53 10.86
CA LEU A 360 -3.93 20.29 9.92
C LEU A 360 -4.60 19.38 8.90
N VAL A 361 -3.87 18.40 8.39
CA VAL A 361 -4.40 17.37 7.46
C VAL A 361 -5.48 16.54 8.14
N ALA A 362 -5.27 16.10 9.37
CA ALA A 362 -6.26 15.35 10.14
C ALA A 362 -7.50 16.20 10.50
N ALA A 363 -7.32 17.50 10.72
CA ALA A 363 -8.40 18.44 10.95
C ALA A 363 -9.24 18.69 9.68
N GLY A 364 -8.61 18.66 8.50
CA GLY A 364 -9.26 18.94 7.20
C GLY A 364 -9.75 20.38 7.06
N THR A 365 -9.44 21.26 8.00
CA THR A 365 -9.92 22.64 8.10
C THR A 365 -8.76 23.61 7.92
N ILE A 366 -9.01 24.69 7.15
CA ILE A 366 -8.03 25.77 6.93
C ILE A 366 -8.65 27.07 7.40
N THR A 367 -7.93 27.78 8.27
CA THR A 367 -8.31 29.10 8.75
C THR A 367 -7.08 30.00 8.79
N GLY A 368 -7.09 31.05 7.95
CA GLY A 368 -6.00 32.03 7.88
C GLY A 368 -4.83 31.61 6.98
N THR A 369 -3.97 32.58 6.70
CA THR A 369 -2.82 32.45 5.79
C THR A 369 -1.68 31.60 6.36
N TRP A 370 -1.51 31.58 7.69
CA TRP A 370 -0.45 30.81 8.35
C TRP A 370 -0.58 29.30 8.07
N THR A 371 -1.82 28.75 8.00
CA THR A 371 -2.05 27.33 7.76
C THR A 371 -1.59 26.91 6.36
N THR A 372 -1.77 27.79 5.36
CA THR A 372 -1.32 27.53 3.98
C THR A 372 0.21 27.59 3.88
N SER A 373 0.88 28.52 4.60
CA SER A 373 2.34 28.59 4.67
C SER A 373 2.94 27.31 5.26
N VAL A 374 2.44 26.88 6.43
CA VAL A 374 2.89 25.66 7.11
C VAL A 374 2.69 24.41 6.25
N LEU A 375 1.53 24.28 5.59
CA LEU A 375 1.25 23.14 4.72
C LEU A 375 2.19 23.11 3.52
N ARG A 376 2.51 24.26 2.92
CA ARG A 376 3.45 24.36 1.81
C ARG A 376 4.88 24.05 2.23
N GLU A 377 5.37 24.63 3.33
CA GLU A 377 6.69 24.33 3.88
C GLU A 377 6.85 22.83 4.20
N SER A 378 5.81 22.24 4.82
CA SER A 378 5.79 20.81 5.09
C SER A 378 5.79 19.97 3.81
N ALA A 379 5.09 20.41 2.77
CA ALA A 379 5.10 19.71 1.49
C ALA A 379 6.49 19.75 0.83
N GLN A 380 7.20 20.89 0.93
CA GLN A 380 8.58 21.03 0.42
C GLN A 380 9.55 20.13 1.19
N GLU A 381 9.44 20.03 2.52
CA GLU A 381 10.21 19.08 3.33
C GLU A 381 9.93 17.63 2.90
N ALA A 382 8.65 17.28 2.72
CA ALA A 382 8.23 15.94 2.30
C ALA A 382 8.75 15.58 0.89
N ILE A 383 8.73 16.52 -0.05
CA ILE A 383 9.33 16.36 -1.39
C ILE A 383 10.84 16.08 -1.27
N GLY A 384 11.55 16.81 -0.41
CA GLY A 384 12.97 16.57 -0.15
C GLY A 384 13.27 15.19 0.45
N GLN A 385 12.29 14.58 1.12
CA GLN A 385 12.36 13.22 1.70
C GLN A 385 11.74 12.13 0.80
N ASN A 386 11.36 12.46 -0.43
CA ASN A 386 10.64 11.58 -1.36
C ASN A 386 9.25 11.11 -0.86
N ASP A 387 8.65 11.75 0.14
CA ASP A 387 7.28 11.48 0.59
C ASP A 387 6.27 12.30 -0.24
N TRP A 388 6.14 11.93 -1.50
CA TRP A 388 5.23 12.58 -2.46
C TRP A 388 3.75 12.48 -2.04
N ALA A 389 3.39 11.41 -1.30
CA ALA A 389 2.02 11.19 -0.86
C ALA A 389 1.60 12.23 0.18
N PHE A 390 2.41 12.45 1.19
CA PHE A 390 2.14 13.45 2.20
C PHE A 390 2.21 14.88 1.62
N ALA A 391 3.19 15.15 0.75
CA ALA A 391 3.30 16.43 0.05
C ALA A 391 2.02 16.75 -0.74
N ALA A 392 1.50 15.80 -1.52
CA ALA A 392 0.27 15.99 -2.29
C ALA A 392 -0.95 16.29 -1.41
N VAL A 393 -1.09 15.60 -0.27
CA VAL A 393 -2.19 15.84 0.68
C VAL A 393 -2.09 17.23 1.29
N CYS A 394 -0.90 17.67 1.70
CA CYS A 394 -0.67 19.03 2.22
C CYS A 394 -1.03 20.10 1.18
N LEU A 395 -0.57 19.94 -0.06
CA LEU A 395 -0.82 20.91 -1.14
C LEU A 395 -2.30 20.92 -1.59
N GLU A 396 -2.96 19.76 -1.65
CA GLU A 396 -4.41 19.70 -1.91
C GLU A 396 -5.21 20.43 -0.82
N LEU A 397 -4.78 20.31 0.42
CA LEU A 397 -5.41 21.03 1.51
C LEU A 397 -5.11 22.55 1.40
N ALA A 398 -3.85 22.93 1.16
CA ALA A 398 -3.45 24.33 1.00
C ALA A 398 -4.23 25.06 -0.11
N MET A 399 -4.50 24.36 -1.24
CA MET A 399 -5.31 24.90 -2.36
C MET A 399 -6.75 25.30 -1.97
N ARG A 400 -7.27 24.81 -0.86
CA ARG A 400 -8.60 25.18 -0.35
C ARG A 400 -8.58 26.44 0.52
N GLY A 401 -7.39 26.89 0.89
CA GLY A 401 -7.18 28.05 1.77
C GLY A 401 -7.18 29.40 1.07
N PRO A 402 -7.08 30.48 1.84
CA PRO A 402 -6.98 31.84 1.33
C PRO A 402 -5.56 32.08 0.77
N LEU A 403 -5.38 31.81 -0.52
CA LEU A 403 -4.16 32.07 -1.27
C LEU A 403 -4.37 33.26 -2.20
N ASP A 404 -3.38 34.12 -2.37
CA ASP A 404 -3.34 35.06 -3.50
C ASP A 404 -3.04 34.32 -4.80
N GLU A 405 -3.00 35.02 -5.94
CA GLU A 405 -2.80 34.37 -7.25
C GLU A 405 -1.37 33.85 -7.42
N GLU A 406 -0.38 34.52 -6.86
CA GLU A 406 1.03 34.11 -6.92
C GLU A 406 1.25 32.83 -6.11
N ASP A 407 0.78 32.81 -4.87
CA ASP A 407 0.84 31.61 -4.02
C ASP A 407 0.05 30.44 -4.63
N LYS A 408 -1.11 30.70 -5.26
CA LYS A 408 -1.84 29.65 -6.01
C LYS A 408 -1.02 29.07 -7.15
N GLY A 409 -0.26 29.93 -7.88
CA GLY A 409 0.64 29.51 -8.94
C GLY A 409 1.73 28.56 -8.41
N LEU A 410 2.33 28.91 -7.29
CA LEU A 410 3.36 28.08 -6.65
C LEU A 410 2.80 26.74 -6.16
N VAL A 411 1.69 26.78 -5.41
CA VAL A 411 1.09 25.58 -4.80
C VAL A 411 0.55 24.61 -5.86
N ILE A 412 -0.09 25.12 -6.92
CA ILE A 412 -0.62 24.25 -8.00
C ILE A 412 0.52 23.58 -8.77
N THR A 413 1.64 24.27 -8.99
CA THR A 413 2.82 23.71 -9.66
C THR A 413 3.42 22.57 -8.82
N GLU A 414 3.66 22.82 -7.53
CA GLU A 414 4.18 21.82 -6.61
C GLU A 414 3.21 20.61 -6.50
N LEU A 415 1.90 20.86 -6.46
CA LEU A 415 0.85 19.83 -6.43
C LEU A 415 0.83 18.97 -7.70
N ILE A 416 0.88 19.59 -8.87
CA ILE A 416 0.95 18.89 -10.15
C ILE A 416 2.19 17.99 -10.17
N ARG A 417 3.35 18.48 -9.75
CA ARG A 417 4.60 17.71 -9.68
C ARG A 417 4.49 16.51 -8.72
N ALA A 418 3.92 16.72 -7.53
CA ALA A 418 3.72 15.64 -6.56
C ALA A 418 2.73 14.59 -7.07
N GLN A 419 1.60 15.01 -7.62
CA GLN A 419 0.60 14.09 -8.19
C GLN A 419 1.11 13.37 -9.42
N TRP A 420 1.93 14.00 -10.26
CA TRP A 420 2.58 13.39 -11.41
C TRP A 420 3.44 12.19 -11.02
N ARG A 421 4.18 12.30 -9.93
CA ARG A 421 5.01 11.22 -9.39
C ARG A 421 4.19 10.05 -8.84
N LEU A 422 3.02 10.33 -8.28
CA LEU A 422 2.14 9.33 -7.67
C LEU A 422 1.24 8.65 -8.70
N ASN A 423 0.49 9.46 -9.45
CA ASN A 423 -0.45 8.99 -10.46
C ASN A 423 -0.74 10.11 -11.48
N PRO A 424 -0.15 10.04 -12.67
CA PRO A 424 -0.33 11.05 -13.71
C PRO A 424 -1.80 11.36 -14.06
N ALA A 425 -2.73 10.39 -13.91
CA ALA A 425 -4.14 10.64 -14.20
C ALA A 425 -4.79 11.67 -13.27
N ARG A 426 -4.28 11.82 -12.04
CA ARG A 426 -4.84 12.79 -11.07
C ARG A 426 -4.52 14.23 -11.43
N VAL A 427 -3.52 14.47 -12.26
CA VAL A 427 -3.08 15.80 -12.67
C VAL A 427 -4.11 16.49 -13.57
N ILE A 428 -4.86 15.73 -14.36
CA ILE A 428 -5.79 16.24 -15.39
C ILE A 428 -6.75 17.31 -14.83
N LYS A 429 -7.25 17.12 -13.62
CA LYS A 429 -8.20 18.06 -12.97
C LYS A 429 -7.61 19.41 -12.64
N TYR A 430 -6.26 19.51 -12.52
CA TYR A 430 -5.58 20.76 -12.17
C TYR A 430 -5.07 21.54 -13.40
N LEU A 431 -4.92 20.89 -14.57
CA LEU A 431 -4.36 21.51 -15.78
C LEU A 431 -5.11 22.77 -16.22
N PRO A 432 -6.47 22.84 -16.23
CA PRO A 432 -7.17 24.06 -16.62
C PRO A 432 -6.84 25.26 -15.74
N GLN A 433 -6.82 25.06 -14.43
CA GLN A 433 -6.48 26.11 -13.46
C GLN A 433 -5.00 26.54 -13.57
N CYS A 434 -4.10 25.57 -13.77
CA CYS A 434 -2.69 25.84 -13.99
C CYS A 434 -2.48 26.72 -15.24
N TYR A 435 -3.16 26.39 -16.35
CA TYR A 435 -3.07 27.19 -17.57
C TYR A 435 -3.58 28.62 -17.41
N GLU A 436 -4.70 28.82 -16.70
CA GLU A 436 -5.22 30.17 -16.40
C GLU A 436 -4.23 31.00 -15.56
N LEU A 437 -3.58 30.40 -14.55
CA LEU A 437 -2.56 31.05 -13.75
C LEU A 437 -1.29 31.34 -14.55
N GLN A 438 -0.92 30.48 -15.49
CA GLN A 438 0.20 30.71 -16.38
C GLN A 438 -0.07 31.92 -17.31
N ARG A 439 -1.27 32.02 -17.88
CA ARG A 439 -1.67 33.18 -18.69
C ARG A 439 -1.60 34.52 -17.95
N LYS A 440 -1.76 34.51 -16.64
CA LYS A 440 -1.60 35.67 -15.75
C LYS A 440 -0.15 35.90 -15.33
N GLY A 441 0.78 35.04 -15.69
CA GLY A 441 2.19 35.13 -15.33
C GLY A 441 2.50 34.73 -13.88
N MET A 442 1.61 33.93 -13.26
CA MET A 442 1.74 33.50 -11.87
C MET A 442 2.49 32.16 -11.70
N ILE A 443 2.87 31.52 -12.79
CA ILE A 443 3.68 30.29 -12.77
C ILE A 443 5.16 30.66 -12.90
N PRO A 444 6.05 30.11 -12.03
CA PRO A 444 7.50 30.37 -12.14
C PRO A 444 8.08 29.85 -13.45
N ASP A 445 8.95 30.67 -14.10
CA ASP A 445 9.54 30.31 -15.40
C ASP A 445 10.31 29.00 -15.36
N ARG A 446 11.03 28.71 -14.29
CA ARG A 446 11.75 27.44 -14.06
C ARG A 446 10.87 26.20 -14.12
N ASP A 447 9.56 26.32 -13.89
CA ASP A 447 8.62 25.20 -13.83
C ASP A 447 7.87 25.01 -15.17
N LEU A 448 7.92 25.99 -16.09
CA LEU A 448 7.16 26.00 -17.34
C LEU A 448 7.53 24.81 -18.23
N VAL A 449 8.81 24.49 -18.36
CA VAL A 449 9.29 23.39 -19.21
C VAL A 449 8.72 22.05 -18.73
N SER A 450 8.83 21.77 -17.42
CA SER A 450 8.35 20.51 -16.85
C SER A 450 6.83 20.39 -16.91
N LEU A 451 6.10 21.50 -16.65
CA LEU A 451 4.63 21.53 -16.77
C LEU A 451 4.19 21.30 -18.22
N THR A 452 4.88 21.90 -19.18
CA THR A 452 4.56 21.72 -20.61
C THR A 452 4.64 20.25 -21.01
N GLY A 453 5.65 19.51 -20.54
CA GLY A 453 5.73 18.07 -20.75
C GLY A 453 4.49 17.31 -20.24
N ILE A 454 3.95 17.71 -19.09
CA ILE A 454 2.73 17.13 -18.53
C ILE A 454 1.50 17.48 -19.37
N PHE A 455 1.41 18.70 -19.90
CA PHE A 455 0.34 19.09 -20.82
C PHE A 455 0.38 18.27 -22.12
N LEU A 456 1.57 18.11 -22.71
CA LEU A 456 1.77 17.29 -23.91
C LEU A 456 1.39 15.83 -23.66
N TRP A 457 1.78 15.26 -22.51
CA TRP A 457 1.43 13.89 -22.12
C TRP A 457 -0.08 13.65 -22.10
N HIS A 458 -0.85 14.66 -21.68
CA HIS A 458 -2.31 14.61 -21.66
C HIS A 458 -2.97 15.13 -22.94
N GLY A 459 -2.22 15.33 -24.02
CA GLY A 459 -2.74 15.70 -25.33
C GLY A 459 -3.09 17.19 -25.49
N ARG A 460 -2.73 18.04 -24.52
CA ARG A 460 -3.04 19.48 -24.54
C ARG A 460 -1.98 20.28 -25.31
N ALA A 461 -1.80 19.96 -26.58
CA ALA A 461 -0.72 20.49 -27.40
C ALA A 461 -0.82 22.01 -27.68
N GLU A 462 -2.04 22.57 -27.76
CA GLU A 462 -2.24 24.03 -28.00
C GLU A 462 -1.80 24.85 -26.78
N GLU A 463 -2.24 24.43 -25.59
CA GLU A 463 -1.81 25.12 -24.35
C GLU A 463 -0.30 24.95 -24.14
N ALA A 464 0.24 23.76 -24.41
CA ALA A 464 1.67 23.49 -24.35
C ALA A 464 2.48 24.39 -25.29
N ALA A 465 2.02 24.58 -26.54
CA ALA A 465 2.68 25.48 -27.49
C ALA A 465 2.71 26.92 -26.98
N THR A 466 1.61 27.42 -26.42
CA THR A 466 1.55 28.75 -25.83
C THR A 466 2.51 28.89 -24.66
N MET A 467 2.54 27.91 -23.75
CA MET A 467 3.45 27.90 -22.59
C MET A 467 4.92 27.90 -23.02
N LEU A 468 5.28 27.16 -24.07
CA LEU A 468 6.64 27.10 -24.60
C LEU A 468 7.04 28.42 -25.26
N ALA A 469 6.13 29.07 -26.02
CA ALA A 469 6.38 30.39 -26.61
C ALA A 469 6.65 31.44 -25.53
N ASP A 470 5.87 31.40 -24.44
CA ASP A 470 6.07 32.29 -23.31
C ASP A 470 7.39 32.00 -22.58
N ALA A 471 7.72 30.73 -22.34
CA ALA A 471 8.99 30.32 -21.70
C ALA A 471 10.19 30.79 -22.53
N ALA A 472 10.14 30.59 -23.84
CA ALA A 472 11.22 31.03 -24.74
C ALA A 472 11.36 32.55 -24.84
N GLY A 473 10.25 33.28 -24.73
CA GLY A 473 10.27 34.74 -24.69
C GLY A 473 10.89 35.33 -23.42
N ARG A 474 10.82 34.58 -22.31
CA ARG A 474 11.33 34.99 -21.01
C ARG A 474 12.74 34.44 -20.70
N ALA A 475 13.19 33.39 -21.38
CA ALA A 475 14.48 32.76 -21.12
C ALA A 475 15.65 33.70 -21.50
N THR A 476 16.21 34.39 -20.50
CA THR A 476 17.35 35.29 -20.64
C THR A 476 18.68 34.63 -20.29
N ASP A 477 18.65 33.64 -19.37
CA ASP A 477 19.84 32.89 -18.97
C ASP A 477 20.21 31.82 -20.02
N PRO A 478 21.50 31.67 -20.39
CA PRO A 478 21.98 30.59 -21.25
C PRO A 478 21.60 29.17 -20.77
N ALA A 479 21.55 28.94 -19.45
CA ALA A 479 21.16 27.64 -18.88
C ALA A 479 19.68 27.30 -19.15
N ASP A 480 18.77 28.27 -18.92
CA ASP A 480 17.35 28.12 -19.17
C ASP A 480 17.07 27.88 -20.67
N ARG A 481 17.81 28.56 -21.54
CA ARG A 481 17.73 28.38 -22.99
C ARG A 481 18.22 26.99 -23.43
N ALA A 482 19.27 26.47 -22.82
CA ALA A 482 19.77 25.12 -23.09
C ALA A 482 18.77 24.05 -22.66
N GLU A 483 18.17 24.18 -21.48
CA GLU A 483 17.12 23.28 -21.00
C GLU A 483 15.90 23.29 -21.93
N LEU A 484 15.44 24.48 -22.29
CA LEU A 484 14.31 24.64 -23.21
C LEU A 484 14.59 24.04 -24.59
N HIS A 485 15.81 24.23 -25.13
CA HIS A 485 16.20 23.64 -26.41
C HIS A 485 16.26 22.11 -26.34
N CYS A 486 16.80 21.55 -25.24
CA CYS A 486 16.83 20.11 -25.03
C CYS A 486 15.39 19.54 -25.00
N PHE A 487 14.51 20.17 -24.24
CA PHE A 487 13.10 19.80 -24.16
C PHE A 487 12.40 19.89 -25.53
N LEU A 488 12.59 20.97 -26.29
CA LEU A 488 12.02 21.15 -27.61
C LEU A 488 12.49 20.10 -28.62
N SER A 489 13.76 19.71 -28.53
CA SER A 489 14.31 18.63 -29.35
C SER A 489 13.57 17.32 -29.14
N TRP A 490 13.25 16.98 -27.90
CA TRP A 490 12.41 15.81 -27.55
C TRP A 490 10.95 16.01 -27.95
N ALA A 491 10.36 17.15 -27.59
CA ALA A 491 8.93 17.40 -27.75
C ALA A 491 8.53 17.41 -29.25
N THR A 492 9.36 17.98 -30.11
CA THR A 492 9.08 18.02 -31.57
C THR A 492 9.17 16.66 -32.25
N ILE A 493 9.81 15.67 -31.64
CA ILE A 493 9.79 14.28 -32.13
C ILE A 493 8.58 13.52 -31.60
N SER A 494 8.33 13.57 -30.31
CA SER A 494 7.19 12.86 -29.69
C SER A 494 5.85 13.45 -30.14
N TYR A 495 5.82 14.76 -30.40
CA TYR A 495 4.66 15.55 -30.82
C TYR A 495 5.01 16.41 -32.07
N PRO A 496 5.14 15.79 -33.24
CA PRO A 496 5.68 16.48 -34.44
C PRO A 496 4.92 17.72 -34.88
N GLU A 497 3.60 17.78 -34.60
CA GLU A 497 2.79 18.96 -34.93
C GLU A 497 3.03 20.17 -34.03
N LEU A 498 3.73 19.98 -32.88
CA LEU A 498 4.04 21.06 -31.96
C LEU A 498 4.88 22.17 -32.63
N ARG A 499 5.85 21.76 -33.45
CA ARG A 499 6.70 22.72 -34.19
C ARG A 499 5.89 23.66 -35.09
N ALA A 500 4.92 23.09 -35.84
CA ALA A 500 4.06 23.89 -36.71
C ALA A 500 3.20 24.88 -35.91
N ARG A 501 2.64 24.43 -34.80
CA ARG A 501 1.82 25.26 -33.89
C ARG A 501 2.64 26.37 -33.23
N MET A 502 3.89 26.10 -32.86
CA MET A 502 4.78 27.12 -32.30
C MET A 502 5.20 28.16 -33.37
N ALA A 503 5.45 27.71 -34.60
CA ALA A 503 5.79 28.61 -35.69
C ALA A 503 4.62 29.55 -36.08
N GLU A 504 3.38 29.13 -35.92
CA GLU A 504 2.20 29.98 -36.05
C GLU A 504 2.19 31.12 -35.02
N ALA A 505 2.79 30.92 -33.84
CA ALA A 505 2.91 31.93 -32.77
C ALA A 505 4.14 32.85 -32.98
N ASP A 506 5.30 32.28 -33.35
CA ASP A 506 6.56 33.00 -33.58
C ASP A 506 7.51 32.15 -34.46
N ASP A 507 7.61 32.50 -35.77
CA ASP A 507 8.42 31.77 -36.75
C ASP A 507 9.93 31.82 -36.45
N SER A 508 10.40 32.86 -35.75
CA SER A 508 11.83 33.06 -35.40
C SER A 508 12.25 32.40 -34.10
N LEU A 509 11.34 31.79 -33.36
CA LEU A 509 11.57 31.23 -32.01
C LEU A 509 12.64 30.16 -32.00
N PHE A 510 12.58 29.22 -32.94
CA PHE A 510 13.56 28.12 -33.03
C PHE A 510 14.96 28.63 -33.38
N ASP A 511 15.06 29.64 -34.24
CA ASP A 511 16.35 30.20 -34.63
C ASP A 511 17.02 30.92 -33.44
N ARG A 512 16.26 31.70 -32.64
CA ARG A 512 16.76 32.37 -31.44
C ARG A 512 17.21 31.37 -30.34
N LEU A 513 16.52 30.26 -30.18
CA LEU A 513 16.91 29.24 -29.23
C LEU A 513 18.16 28.47 -29.68
N SER A 514 18.34 28.28 -31.00
CA SER A 514 19.50 27.60 -31.60
C SER A 514 20.80 28.40 -31.52
N GLU A 515 20.76 29.72 -31.36
CA GLU A 515 21.94 30.58 -31.24
C GLU A 515 22.72 30.44 -29.92
N ALA A 516 22.12 29.81 -28.87
CA ALA A 516 22.67 29.80 -27.51
C ALA A 516 22.75 28.36 -26.92
N VAL A 517 23.15 27.39 -27.72
CA VAL A 517 23.01 25.96 -27.34
C VAL A 517 24.29 25.43 -26.72
N ASP A 518 24.12 24.65 -25.62
CA ASP A 518 25.24 23.89 -25.02
C ASP A 518 25.61 22.63 -25.84
N PRO A 519 26.84 22.12 -25.71
CA PRO A 519 27.29 20.96 -26.47
C PRO A 519 26.48 19.67 -26.25
N GLY A 520 25.83 19.49 -25.09
CA GLY A 520 25.01 18.30 -24.77
C GLY A 520 23.69 18.31 -25.54
N SER A 521 23.01 19.48 -25.55
CA SER A 521 21.76 19.67 -26.31
C SER A 521 21.97 19.55 -27.82
N LEU A 522 23.12 20.06 -28.35
CA LEU A 522 23.51 19.85 -29.74
C LEU A 522 23.72 18.37 -30.08
N ARG A 523 24.33 17.58 -29.18
CA ARG A 523 24.53 16.15 -29.37
C ARG A 523 23.20 15.39 -29.40
N LEU A 524 22.27 15.70 -28.49
CA LEU A 524 20.93 15.09 -28.51
C LEU A 524 20.21 15.42 -29.80
N GLN A 525 20.20 16.69 -30.22
CA GLN A 525 19.62 17.12 -31.50
C GLN A 525 20.30 16.40 -32.68
N GLY A 526 21.65 16.30 -32.68
CA GLY A 526 22.41 15.56 -33.65
C GLY A 526 22.02 14.08 -33.73
N ALA A 527 21.90 13.40 -32.60
CA ALA A 527 21.44 12.01 -32.50
C ALA A 527 20.03 11.83 -33.08
N LEU A 528 19.12 12.77 -32.77
CA LEU A 528 17.76 12.78 -33.28
C LEU A 528 17.72 12.98 -34.80
N HIS A 529 18.48 13.94 -35.33
CA HIS A 529 18.60 14.16 -36.77
C HIS A 529 19.24 12.97 -37.50
N ALA A 530 20.24 12.32 -36.90
CA ALA A 530 20.87 11.13 -37.46
C ALA A 530 19.89 9.94 -37.48
N ALA A 531 19.06 9.76 -36.46
CA ALA A 531 18.09 8.68 -36.37
C ALA A 531 16.98 8.81 -37.42
N PHE A 532 16.56 10.03 -37.75
CA PHE A 532 15.49 10.31 -38.72
C PHE A 532 15.99 10.92 -40.06
N GLY A 533 17.29 11.14 -40.19
CA GLY A 533 17.93 11.74 -41.40
C GLY A 533 18.57 10.74 -42.36
N ALA A 534 18.94 11.25 -43.55
CA ALA A 534 19.68 10.46 -44.55
C ALA A 534 21.19 10.30 -44.22
N GLN A 535 21.73 11.01 -43.20
CA GLN A 535 23.12 10.96 -42.83
C GLN A 535 23.35 9.90 -41.73
N GLY A 536 24.24 9.02 -42.02
CA GLY A 536 24.84 7.90 -41.37
C GLY A 536 24.55 7.55 -39.90
N ARG A 537 24.15 6.31 -39.74
CA ARG A 537 23.98 5.54 -38.48
C ARG A 537 25.19 5.58 -37.54
N SER A 538 26.42 5.79 -38.05
CA SER A 538 27.66 5.75 -37.24
C SER A 538 27.70 6.78 -36.09
N ASP A 539 26.91 7.84 -36.21
CA ASP A 539 26.97 8.93 -35.23
C ASP A 539 25.90 8.80 -34.12
N VAL A 540 24.83 8.05 -34.34
CA VAL A 540 23.73 7.92 -33.34
C VAL A 540 24.25 7.28 -32.06
N GLY A 541 24.97 6.16 -32.15
CA GLY A 541 25.50 5.45 -30.97
C GLY A 541 26.45 6.33 -30.17
N THR A 542 27.42 6.98 -30.83
CA THR A 542 28.43 7.85 -30.19
C THR A 542 27.81 9.08 -29.53
N LEU A 543 26.83 9.69 -30.22
CA LEU A 543 26.16 10.89 -29.72
C LEU A 543 25.26 10.54 -28.52
N THR A 544 24.55 9.43 -28.58
CA THR A 544 23.68 8.97 -27.48
C THR A 544 24.48 8.51 -26.26
N GLU A 545 25.63 7.82 -26.45
CA GLU A 545 26.52 7.47 -25.36
C GLU A 545 27.05 8.69 -24.63
N SER A 546 27.40 9.74 -25.36
CA SER A 546 27.88 10.97 -24.74
C SER A 546 26.81 11.67 -23.93
N VAL A 547 25.56 11.67 -24.38
CA VAL A 547 24.42 12.24 -23.65
C VAL A 547 24.12 11.44 -22.38
N LEU A 548 24.11 10.10 -22.47
CA LEU A 548 23.81 9.23 -21.32
C LEU A 548 24.94 9.19 -20.29
N SER A 549 26.20 9.38 -20.71
CA SER A 549 27.36 9.38 -19.80
C SER A 549 27.51 10.68 -19.00
N GLU A 550 26.95 11.81 -19.46
CA GLU A 550 27.02 13.12 -18.80
C GLU A 550 26.05 13.24 -17.60
N ARG A 551 25.50 12.12 -17.06
CA ARG A 551 24.52 12.11 -15.97
C ARG A 551 23.33 13.04 -16.25
N VAL A 552 22.61 12.78 -17.32
CA VAL A 552 21.31 13.43 -17.56
C VAL A 552 20.36 13.03 -16.44
N THR A 553 20.07 13.96 -15.55
CA THR A 553 19.30 13.74 -14.33
C THR A 553 17.79 13.63 -14.59
N HIS A 554 17.33 13.84 -15.84
CA HIS A 554 15.91 13.85 -16.17
C HIS A 554 15.49 12.50 -16.80
N SER A 555 14.58 11.79 -16.16
CA SER A 555 14.07 10.49 -16.61
C SER A 555 13.46 10.52 -18.03
N GLU A 556 12.86 11.66 -18.41
CA GLU A 556 12.27 11.88 -19.73
C GLU A 556 13.35 11.91 -20.84
N ALA A 557 14.48 12.56 -20.60
CA ALA A 557 15.58 12.62 -21.56
C ALA A 557 16.20 11.24 -21.81
N VAL A 558 16.38 10.45 -20.75
CA VAL A 558 16.87 9.06 -20.85
C VAL A 558 15.89 8.20 -21.66
N ALA A 559 14.60 8.26 -21.37
CA ALA A 559 13.57 7.54 -22.12
C ALA A 559 13.58 7.91 -23.60
N THR A 560 13.79 9.20 -23.92
CA THR A 560 13.87 9.69 -25.30
C THR A 560 15.09 9.14 -26.02
N VAL A 561 16.27 9.17 -25.40
CA VAL A 561 17.50 8.62 -25.99
C VAL A 561 17.34 7.12 -26.27
N LEU A 562 16.73 6.36 -25.36
CA LEU A 562 16.43 4.94 -25.59
C LEU A 562 15.49 4.76 -26.80
N GLN A 563 14.46 5.58 -26.92
CA GLN A 563 13.55 5.53 -28.08
C GLN A 563 14.30 5.86 -29.40
N VAL A 564 15.19 6.83 -29.37
CA VAL A 564 16.04 7.18 -30.55
C VAL A 564 16.86 6.00 -31.00
N LEU A 565 17.53 5.32 -30.07
CA LEU A 565 18.31 4.11 -30.36
C LEU A 565 17.45 3.00 -30.97
N VAL A 566 16.23 2.81 -30.42
CA VAL A 566 15.26 1.83 -30.94
C VAL A 566 14.84 2.17 -32.36
N TYR A 567 14.59 3.45 -32.67
CA TYR A 567 14.19 3.89 -34.03
C TYR A 567 15.33 3.90 -35.01
N ALA A 568 16.56 4.08 -34.56
CA ALA A 568 17.77 3.93 -35.36
C ALA A 568 18.16 2.46 -35.62
N ASP A 569 17.45 1.49 -35.07
CA ASP A 569 17.75 0.04 -35.13
C ASP A 569 19.04 -0.35 -34.38
N GLU A 570 19.47 0.48 -33.38
CA GLU A 570 20.60 0.20 -32.47
C GLU A 570 20.13 -0.56 -31.21
N LEU A 571 19.53 -1.75 -31.42
CA LEU A 571 18.81 -2.49 -30.39
C LEU A 571 19.73 -3.02 -29.26
N GLU A 572 20.98 -3.39 -29.56
CA GLU A 572 21.93 -3.88 -28.58
C GLU A 572 22.34 -2.77 -27.60
N LEU A 573 22.62 -1.60 -28.14
CA LEU A 573 22.97 -0.43 -27.36
C LEU A 573 21.77 0.06 -26.53
N ALA A 574 20.58 0.06 -27.11
CA ALA A 574 19.34 0.39 -26.39
C ALA A 574 19.10 -0.55 -25.20
N GLU A 575 19.28 -1.87 -25.36
CA GLU A 575 19.13 -2.84 -24.28
C GLU A 575 20.20 -2.71 -23.21
N GLU A 576 21.44 -2.44 -23.57
CA GLU A 576 22.53 -2.23 -22.62
C GLU A 576 22.26 -1.03 -21.70
N TRP A 577 21.86 0.10 -22.30
CA TRP A 577 21.55 1.30 -21.55
C TRP A 577 20.28 1.18 -20.72
N ASP A 578 19.23 0.55 -21.26
CA ASP A 578 18.00 0.28 -20.48
C ASP A 578 18.32 -0.58 -19.25
N ARG A 579 19.20 -1.58 -19.38
CA ARG A 579 19.63 -2.43 -18.24
C ARG A 579 20.41 -1.62 -17.20
N ARG A 580 21.29 -0.71 -17.61
CA ARG A 580 22.03 0.18 -16.70
C ARG A 580 21.10 1.13 -15.96
N VAL A 581 20.20 1.80 -16.66
CA VAL A 581 19.22 2.74 -16.08
C VAL A 581 18.30 2.03 -15.10
N MET A 582 17.83 0.82 -15.42
CA MET A 582 16.98 0.03 -14.53
C MET A 582 17.74 -0.45 -13.28
N ALA A 583 19.05 -0.70 -13.36
CA ALA A 583 19.87 -1.07 -12.21
C ALA A 583 20.09 0.13 -11.26
N ASP A 584 20.29 1.33 -11.79
CA ASP A 584 20.45 2.57 -11.03
C ASP A 584 19.13 3.02 -10.36
N THR A 585 17.99 2.62 -10.92
CA THR A 585 16.63 2.90 -10.36
C THR A 585 16.15 1.80 -9.40
N ALA A 586 17.03 0.93 -8.90
CA ALA A 586 16.69 -0.14 -7.95
C ALA A 586 16.18 0.38 -6.58
N GLU A 587 16.36 1.66 -6.25
CA GLU A 587 15.62 2.33 -5.19
C GLU A 587 14.14 2.51 -5.57
N PRO A 588 13.20 2.57 -4.59
CA PRO A 588 11.76 2.67 -4.86
C PRO A 588 11.40 4.00 -5.55
N GLY A 589 11.67 4.05 -6.84
CA GLY A 589 11.32 5.18 -7.69
C GLY A 589 9.81 5.21 -8.04
N PRO A 590 9.31 6.31 -8.62
CA PRO A 590 7.92 6.46 -9.01
C PRO A 590 7.44 5.33 -9.92
N SER A 591 6.25 4.81 -9.69
CA SER A 591 5.64 3.73 -10.49
C SER A 591 5.52 4.10 -11.97
N SER A 592 5.32 5.39 -12.28
CA SER A 592 5.23 5.92 -13.64
C SER A 592 6.52 5.75 -14.45
N SER A 593 7.68 6.06 -13.88
CA SER A 593 8.98 5.88 -14.57
C SER A 593 9.23 4.43 -14.93
N ARG A 594 8.97 3.49 -13.99
CA ARG A 594 9.09 2.05 -14.26
C ARG A 594 8.13 1.60 -15.36
N GLY A 595 6.90 2.13 -15.40
CA GLY A 595 5.95 1.86 -16.46
C GLY A 595 6.50 2.23 -17.83
N VAL A 596 7.07 3.44 -17.98
CA VAL A 596 7.67 3.92 -19.24
C VAL A 596 8.86 3.05 -19.67
N HIS A 597 9.77 2.71 -18.75
CA HIS A 597 10.90 1.82 -19.05
C HIS A 597 10.44 0.44 -19.52
N HIS A 598 9.45 -0.16 -18.85
CA HIS A 598 8.87 -1.42 -19.30
C HIS A 598 8.24 -1.32 -20.70
N ALA A 599 7.59 -0.21 -21.03
CA ALA A 599 7.02 -0.02 -22.35
C ALA A 599 8.10 0.12 -23.46
N ILE A 600 9.20 0.83 -23.18
CA ILE A 600 10.36 0.92 -24.10
C ILE A 600 10.99 -0.46 -24.28
N ARG A 601 11.21 -1.19 -23.19
CA ARG A 601 11.77 -2.55 -23.24
C ARG A 601 10.87 -3.52 -23.99
N ALA A 602 9.55 -3.37 -23.88
CA ALA A 602 8.61 -4.14 -24.66
C ALA A 602 8.82 -3.91 -26.18
N GLU A 603 9.06 -2.67 -26.60
CA GLU A 603 9.33 -2.35 -28.00
C GLU A 603 10.69 -2.93 -28.46
N ILE A 604 11.74 -2.88 -27.61
CA ILE A 604 13.04 -3.52 -27.90
C ILE A 604 12.84 -5.03 -28.13
N MET A 605 12.15 -5.73 -27.22
CA MET A 605 11.88 -7.17 -27.33
C MET A 605 11.06 -7.51 -28.58
N ARG A 606 10.03 -6.71 -28.89
CA ARG A 606 9.23 -6.86 -30.12
C ARG A 606 10.09 -6.76 -31.38
N ARG A 607 11.00 -5.79 -31.44
CA ARG A 607 11.91 -5.60 -32.57
C ARG A 607 12.97 -6.70 -32.67
N ARG A 608 13.37 -7.31 -31.57
CA ARG A 608 14.19 -8.51 -31.54
C ARG A 608 13.44 -9.78 -31.94
N GLY A 609 12.11 -9.70 -31.99
CA GLY A 609 11.24 -10.82 -32.30
C GLY A 609 10.99 -11.75 -31.11
N ASP A 610 11.31 -11.35 -29.88
CA ASP A 610 10.88 -12.05 -28.65
C ASP A 610 9.49 -11.54 -28.27
N LEU A 611 8.45 -12.13 -28.89
CA LEU A 611 7.07 -11.67 -28.73
C LEU A 611 6.53 -11.97 -27.33
N SER A 612 7.02 -13.01 -26.67
CA SER A 612 6.59 -13.35 -25.31
C SER A 612 7.13 -12.37 -24.28
N ALA A 613 8.42 -12.02 -24.38
CA ALA A 613 9.00 -10.99 -23.52
C ALA A 613 8.39 -9.60 -23.80
N ALA A 614 8.10 -9.28 -25.08
CA ALA A 614 7.44 -8.04 -25.45
C ALA A 614 6.04 -7.90 -24.81
N GLU A 615 5.22 -8.96 -24.88
CA GLU A 615 3.91 -9.02 -24.22
C GLU A 615 4.04 -8.82 -22.71
N TRP A 616 4.91 -9.59 -22.05
CA TRP A 616 5.10 -9.51 -20.61
C TRP A 616 5.52 -8.11 -20.13
N HIS A 617 6.45 -7.47 -20.85
CA HIS A 617 6.90 -6.13 -20.52
C HIS A 617 5.81 -5.08 -20.75
N ALA A 618 5.03 -5.18 -21.84
CA ALA A 618 3.94 -4.25 -22.12
C ALA A 618 2.80 -4.37 -21.10
N GLU A 619 2.43 -5.60 -20.70
CA GLU A 619 1.45 -5.80 -19.61
C GLU A 619 1.97 -5.29 -18.26
N THR A 620 3.25 -5.50 -17.97
CA THR A 620 3.89 -5.00 -16.75
C THR A 620 3.88 -3.46 -16.73
N ALA A 621 4.11 -2.81 -17.88
CA ALA A 621 3.98 -1.36 -18.01
C ALA A 621 2.58 -0.88 -17.63
N LEU A 622 1.53 -1.56 -18.10
CA LEU A 622 0.14 -1.25 -17.78
C LEU A 622 -0.26 -1.59 -16.32
N LYS A 623 0.45 -2.51 -15.66
CA LYS A 623 0.28 -2.79 -14.22
C LYS A 623 0.92 -1.70 -13.36
N HIS A 624 2.08 -1.17 -13.77
CA HIS A 624 2.73 -0.07 -13.06
C HIS A 624 1.97 1.25 -13.19
N MET A 625 1.31 1.47 -14.31
CA MET A 625 0.57 2.69 -14.58
C MET A 625 -0.74 2.37 -15.30
N ALA A 626 -1.87 2.69 -14.64
CA ALA A 626 -3.20 2.42 -15.18
C ALA A 626 -3.41 3.12 -16.55
N PRO A 627 -4.20 2.55 -17.47
CA PRO A 627 -4.36 3.08 -18.83
C PRO A 627 -4.65 4.58 -18.92
N ARG A 628 -5.50 5.11 -18.03
CA ARG A 628 -5.83 6.54 -17.98
C ARG A 628 -4.65 7.45 -17.61
N ALA A 629 -3.64 6.92 -16.96
CA ALA A 629 -2.45 7.66 -16.55
C ALA A 629 -1.42 7.82 -17.68
N TRP A 630 -1.52 7.01 -18.75
CA TRP A 630 -0.62 7.07 -19.91
C TRP A 630 -0.88 8.25 -20.82
N GLY A 631 -2.04 8.91 -20.74
CA GLY A 631 -2.36 9.98 -21.70
C GLY A 631 -2.20 9.50 -23.15
N VAL A 632 -1.57 10.33 -23.99
CA VAL A 632 -1.32 9.98 -25.41
C VAL A 632 -0.23 8.93 -25.59
N ALA A 633 0.65 8.74 -24.60
CA ALA A 633 1.69 7.70 -24.64
C ALA A 633 1.14 6.27 -24.46
N LEU A 634 -0.17 6.10 -24.19
CA LEU A 634 -0.85 4.79 -24.16
C LEU A 634 -0.66 4.01 -25.47
N GLY A 635 -0.48 4.71 -26.57
CA GLY A 635 -0.19 4.10 -27.86
C GLY A 635 1.06 3.21 -27.87
N LEU A 636 2.06 3.48 -27.01
CA LEU A 636 3.30 2.70 -26.98
C LEU A 636 3.08 1.27 -26.48
N PRO A 637 2.59 0.99 -25.25
CA PRO A 637 2.34 -0.38 -24.81
C PRO A 637 1.23 -1.07 -25.65
N LEU A 638 0.20 -0.34 -26.10
CA LEU A 638 -0.86 -0.94 -26.91
C LEU A 638 -0.36 -1.39 -28.29
N ALA A 639 0.50 -0.59 -28.95
CA ALA A 639 1.08 -0.98 -30.24
C ALA A 639 1.89 -2.29 -30.13
N VAL A 640 2.63 -2.45 -29.03
CA VAL A 640 3.39 -3.68 -28.75
C VAL A 640 2.46 -4.86 -28.54
N LEU A 641 1.44 -4.73 -27.68
CA LEU A 641 0.49 -5.81 -27.38
C LEU A 641 -0.28 -6.27 -28.62
N VAL A 642 -0.85 -5.32 -29.36
CA VAL A 642 -1.55 -5.61 -30.62
C VAL A 642 -0.63 -6.31 -31.61
N SER A 643 0.60 -5.81 -31.78
CA SER A 643 1.58 -6.40 -32.69
C SER A 643 2.01 -7.80 -32.27
N ALA A 644 2.31 -8.01 -30.98
CA ALA A 644 2.75 -9.30 -30.46
C ALA A 644 1.66 -10.37 -30.57
N HIS A 645 0.43 -10.06 -30.15
CA HIS A 645 -0.70 -10.98 -30.27
C HIS A 645 -1.04 -11.30 -31.71
N THR A 646 -1.01 -10.30 -32.60
CA THR A 646 -1.22 -10.51 -34.04
C THR A 646 -0.15 -11.43 -34.62
N ALA A 647 1.12 -11.20 -34.33
CA ALA A 647 2.25 -12.00 -34.81
C ALA A 647 2.25 -13.44 -34.25
N ARG A 648 1.66 -13.67 -33.09
CA ARG A 648 1.46 -15.02 -32.51
C ARG A 648 0.20 -15.71 -33.01
N GLY A 649 -0.67 -15.02 -33.77
CA GLY A 649 -1.95 -15.54 -34.27
C GLY A 649 -3.09 -15.47 -33.26
N ASN A 650 -2.96 -14.68 -32.17
CA ASN A 650 -3.96 -14.48 -31.14
C ASN A 650 -4.85 -13.28 -31.44
N LEU A 651 -5.60 -13.34 -32.55
CA LEU A 651 -6.36 -12.20 -33.08
C LEU A 651 -7.45 -11.71 -32.13
N ALA A 652 -8.07 -12.58 -31.33
CA ALA A 652 -9.09 -12.18 -30.36
C ALA A 652 -8.53 -11.24 -29.27
N GLN A 653 -7.34 -11.55 -28.75
CA GLN A 653 -6.69 -10.69 -27.75
C GLN A 653 -6.17 -9.38 -28.34
N ALA A 654 -5.68 -9.41 -29.59
CA ALA A 654 -5.32 -8.19 -30.29
C ALA A 654 -6.53 -7.25 -30.48
N ASP A 655 -7.71 -7.81 -30.81
CA ASP A 655 -8.97 -7.08 -30.93
C ASP A 655 -9.44 -6.45 -29.60
N GLU A 656 -9.29 -7.19 -28.51
CA GLU A 656 -9.58 -6.69 -27.19
C GLU A 656 -8.79 -5.40 -26.90
N TYR A 657 -7.47 -5.39 -27.12
CA TYR A 657 -6.64 -4.19 -26.92
C TYR A 657 -6.98 -3.06 -27.88
N LEU A 658 -7.37 -3.35 -29.12
CA LEU A 658 -7.83 -2.35 -30.10
C LEU A 658 -9.18 -1.73 -29.73
N SER A 659 -9.99 -2.40 -28.91
CA SER A 659 -11.28 -1.89 -28.42
C SER A 659 -11.14 -0.86 -27.28
N TRP A 660 -9.95 -0.69 -26.74
CA TRP A 660 -9.72 0.26 -25.66
C TRP A 660 -9.91 1.69 -26.12
N ILE A 661 -10.52 2.51 -25.25
CA ILE A 661 -10.71 3.94 -25.51
C ILE A 661 -9.35 4.64 -25.36
N VAL A 662 -8.89 5.24 -26.45
CA VAL A 662 -7.64 6.01 -26.50
C VAL A 662 -7.93 7.50 -26.67
N PRO A 663 -7.05 8.40 -26.16
CA PRO A 663 -7.18 9.84 -26.41
C PRO A 663 -7.16 10.16 -27.90
N GLN A 664 -8.02 11.08 -28.35
CA GLN A 664 -8.08 11.48 -29.77
C GLN A 664 -6.77 12.14 -30.23
N GLU A 665 -6.16 12.91 -29.35
CA GLU A 665 -4.90 13.62 -29.56
C GLU A 665 -3.71 12.68 -29.81
N MET A 666 -3.82 11.43 -29.39
CA MET A 666 -2.82 10.39 -29.64
C MET A 666 -2.55 10.25 -31.15
N ALA A 667 -3.55 10.42 -32.00
CA ALA A 667 -3.41 10.28 -33.45
C ALA A 667 -2.37 11.23 -34.07
N HIS A 668 -2.09 12.37 -33.41
CA HIS A 668 -1.14 13.39 -33.83
C HIS A 668 0.25 13.23 -33.20
N THR A 669 0.55 12.06 -32.62
CA THR A 669 1.80 11.75 -31.92
C THR A 669 2.50 10.55 -32.53
N LEU A 670 3.79 10.42 -32.21
CA LEU A 670 4.59 9.25 -32.56
C LEU A 670 3.94 7.94 -32.07
N TYR A 671 3.33 7.98 -30.88
CA TYR A 671 2.65 6.83 -30.26
C TYR A 671 1.40 6.42 -31.05
N GLY A 672 0.68 7.38 -31.58
CA GLY A 672 -0.50 7.14 -32.42
C GLY A 672 -0.16 6.49 -33.75
N VAL A 673 0.95 6.88 -34.39
CA VAL A 673 1.41 6.23 -35.64
C VAL A 673 1.82 4.79 -35.38
N ALA A 674 2.53 4.50 -34.28
CA ALA A 674 2.88 3.13 -33.90
C ALA A 674 1.62 2.26 -33.68
N HIS A 675 0.63 2.80 -32.97
CA HIS A 675 -0.65 2.12 -32.74
C HIS A 675 -1.45 1.92 -34.05
N LEU A 676 -1.49 2.93 -34.92
CA LEU A 676 -2.14 2.83 -36.21
C LEU A 676 -1.50 1.75 -37.11
N HIS A 677 -0.17 1.67 -37.10
CA HIS A 677 0.56 0.61 -37.80
C HIS A 677 0.23 -0.78 -37.24
N ALA A 678 0.20 -0.92 -35.93
CA ALA A 678 -0.18 -2.18 -35.26
C ALA A 678 -1.61 -2.60 -35.63
N ARG A 679 -2.56 -1.66 -35.70
CA ARG A 679 -3.93 -1.89 -36.15
C ARG A 679 -3.97 -2.35 -37.61
N GLY A 680 -3.17 -1.71 -38.48
CA GLY A 680 -3.02 -2.14 -39.88
C GLY A 680 -2.53 -3.59 -39.98
N ARG A 681 -1.53 -4.00 -39.18
CA ARG A 681 -1.04 -5.38 -39.11
C ARG A 681 -2.12 -6.36 -38.65
N TYR A 682 -2.90 -6.00 -37.62
CA TYR A 682 -4.04 -6.78 -37.17
C TYR A 682 -5.10 -6.95 -38.28
N ARG A 683 -5.50 -5.84 -38.94
CA ARG A 683 -6.50 -5.86 -40.03
C ARG A 683 -6.05 -6.73 -41.19
N LEU A 684 -4.75 -6.67 -41.52
CA LEU A 684 -4.18 -7.53 -42.56
C LEU A 684 -4.30 -9.02 -42.18
N ALA A 685 -3.94 -9.37 -40.97
CA ALA A 685 -4.05 -10.75 -40.45
C ALA A 685 -5.50 -11.22 -40.32
N ALA A 686 -6.45 -10.31 -40.08
CA ALA A 686 -7.88 -10.57 -40.01
C ALA A 686 -8.57 -10.61 -41.39
N GLY A 687 -7.82 -10.48 -42.51
CA GLY A 687 -8.36 -10.51 -43.88
C GLY A 687 -9.02 -9.22 -44.33
N GLN A 688 -8.91 -8.13 -43.59
CA GLN A 688 -9.46 -6.81 -43.92
C GLN A 688 -8.46 -5.99 -44.72
N HIS A 689 -8.10 -6.49 -45.91
CA HIS A 689 -6.94 -6.01 -46.68
C HIS A 689 -7.02 -4.54 -47.09
N TRP A 690 -8.20 -4.07 -47.51
CA TRP A 690 -8.41 -2.68 -47.88
C TRP A 690 -8.25 -1.73 -46.68
N ALA A 691 -8.87 -2.08 -45.54
CA ALA A 691 -8.77 -1.26 -44.34
C ALA A 691 -7.34 -1.23 -43.77
N ALA A 692 -6.61 -2.36 -43.89
CA ALA A 692 -5.20 -2.44 -43.53
C ALA A 692 -4.34 -1.51 -44.38
N GLN A 693 -4.57 -1.49 -45.71
CA GLN A 693 -3.86 -0.62 -46.63
C GLN A 693 -4.09 0.86 -46.32
N GLN A 694 -5.33 1.26 -45.99
CA GLN A 694 -5.63 2.63 -45.60
C GLN A 694 -4.90 3.02 -44.30
N ASP A 695 -4.85 2.14 -43.31
CA ASP A 695 -4.09 2.40 -42.06
C ASP A 695 -2.60 2.63 -42.34
N PHE A 696 -1.99 1.80 -43.20
CA PHE A 696 -0.58 1.96 -43.56
C PHE A 696 -0.31 3.23 -44.40
N LEU A 697 -1.17 3.58 -45.32
CA LEU A 697 -1.06 4.81 -46.09
C LEU A 697 -1.20 6.05 -45.21
N SER A 698 -2.13 6.03 -44.25
CA SER A 698 -2.27 7.10 -43.26
C SER A 698 -1.04 7.24 -42.38
N CYS A 699 -0.39 6.12 -41.96
CA CYS A 699 0.93 6.17 -41.34
C CYS A 699 1.95 6.92 -42.23
N GLY A 700 1.98 6.56 -43.53
CA GLY A 700 2.88 7.17 -44.51
C GLY A 700 2.67 8.67 -44.66
N GLU A 701 1.42 9.12 -44.75
CA GLU A 701 1.07 10.54 -44.83
C GLU A 701 1.55 11.32 -43.58
N LEU A 702 1.34 10.76 -42.40
CA LEU A 702 1.76 11.40 -41.13
C LEU A 702 3.30 11.51 -41.05
N VAL A 703 4.04 10.40 -41.23
CA VAL A 703 5.50 10.41 -41.07
C VAL A 703 6.19 11.25 -42.16
N THR A 704 5.60 11.32 -43.40
CA THR A 704 6.10 12.17 -44.46
C THR A 704 5.88 13.65 -44.16
N ARG A 705 4.69 14.01 -43.64
CA ARG A 705 4.36 15.38 -43.22
C ARG A 705 5.31 15.84 -42.11
N TRP A 706 5.69 14.95 -41.21
CA TRP A 706 6.58 15.25 -40.08
C TRP A 706 8.06 15.18 -40.41
N ASN A 707 8.41 14.86 -41.65
CA ASN A 707 9.79 14.65 -42.10
C ASN A 707 10.53 13.55 -41.34
N MET A 708 9.79 12.48 -40.94
CA MET A 708 10.25 11.34 -40.18
C MET A 708 10.09 10.01 -40.91
N ASP A 709 10.05 10.07 -42.26
CA ASP A 709 9.80 8.90 -43.11
C ASP A 709 11.09 8.10 -43.33
N VAL A 710 11.45 7.29 -42.33
CA VAL A 710 12.59 6.36 -42.38
C VAL A 710 12.13 4.90 -42.27
N ALA A 711 12.81 4.01 -42.98
CA ALA A 711 12.41 2.60 -43.10
C ALA A 711 12.41 1.83 -41.75
N SER A 712 13.30 2.20 -40.80
CA SER A 712 13.45 1.54 -39.50
C SER A 712 12.41 1.99 -38.46
N PHE A 713 11.78 3.16 -38.65
CA PHE A 713 10.83 3.66 -37.65
C PHE A 713 9.47 2.94 -37.76
N VAL A 714 8.73 3.17 -38.83
CA VAL A 714 7.44 2.52 -39.13
C VAL A 714 7.46 2.05 -40.57
N PRO A 715 7.60 0.74 -40.85
CA PRO A 715 7.73 0.22 -42.22
C PRO A 715 6.38 0.15 -42.94
N TRP A 716 5.67 1.30 -42.98
CA TRP A 716 4.32 1.37 -43.53
C TRP A 716 4.22 0.94 -45.02
N ARG A 717 5.29 1.19 -45.80
CA ARG A 717 5.32 0.76 -47.23
C ARG A 717 5.29 -0.74 -47.36
N LEU A 718 5.97 -1.47 -46.47
CA LEU A 718 5.95 -2.94 -46.49
C LEU A 718 4.57 -3.47 -46.08
N GLY A 719 3.93 -2.87 -45.08
CA GLY A 719 2.57 -3.23 -44.68
C GLY A 719 1.56 -2.95 -45.81
N ALA A 720 1.65 -1.79 -46.48
CA ALA A 720 0.79 -1.47 -47.61
C ALA A 720 1.05 -2.40 -48.80
N ALA A 721 2.31 -2.79 -49.06
CA ALA A 721 2.67 -3.74 -50.12
C ALA A 721 2.12 -5.15 -49.84
N GLU A 722 2.18 -5.63 -48.57
CA GLU A 722 1.56 -6.91 -48.17
C GLU A 722 0.03 -6.86 -48.34
N ALA A 723 -0.61 -5.74 -48.05
CA ALA A 723 -2.05 -5.55 -48.25
C ALA A 723 -2.41 -5.52 -49.76
N ALA A 724 -1.58 -4.88 -50.59
CA ALA A 724 -1.74 -4.87 -52.07
C ALA A 724 -1.57 -6.28 -52.62
N LEU A 725 -0.58 -7.08 -52.15
CA LEU A 725 -0.41 -8.48 -52.55
C LEU A 725 -1.64 -9.31 -52.23
N ALA A 726 -2.20 -9.14 -51.04
CA ALA A 726 -3.41 -9.84 -50.60
C ALA A 726 -4.65 -9.45 -51.44
N GLN A 727 -4.65 -8.28 -52.09
CA GLN A 727 -5.67 -7.83 -53.02
C GLN A 727 -5.35 -8.24 -54.49
N GLY A 728 -4.20 -8.85 -54.75
CA GLY A 728 -3.74 -9.25 -56.08
C GLY A 728 -2.99 -8.16 -56.87
N ASP A 729 -2.75 -6.99 -56.29
CA ASP A 729 -2.05 -5.85 -56.95
C ASP A 729 -0.51 -5.99 -56.78
N ARG A 730 0.08 -6.88 -57.56
CA ARG A 730 1.52 -7.12 -57.57
C ARG A 730 2.34 -5.92 -58.06
N PRO A 731 1.90 -5.15 -59.09
CA PRO A 731 2.59 -3.94 -59.56
C PRO A 731 2.75 -2.90 -58.42
N GLU A 732 1.68 -2.61 -57.73
CA GLU A 732 1.71 -1.65 -56.60
C GLU A 732 2.58 -2.15 -55.43
N ALA A 733 2.47 -3.41 -55.06
CA ALA A 733 3.34 -4.00 -54.07
C ALA A 733 4.82 -3.85 -54.38
N ARG A 734 5.20 -4.14 -55.65
CA ARG A 734 6.58 -3.97 -56.10
C ARG A 734 7.04 -2.51 -56.03
N ARG A 735 6.22 -1.58 -56.47
CA ARG A 735 6.49 -0.13 -56.41
C ARG A 735 6.77 0.33 -54.97
N LEU A 736 5.94 -0.09 -54.02
CA LEU A 736 6.06 0.27 -52.60
C LEU A 736 7.35 -0.31 -51.98
N VAL A 737 7.70 -1.56 -52.29
CA VAL A 737 8.95 -2.18 -51.82
C VAL A 737 10.18 -1.45 -52.39
N GLU A 738 10.19 -1.13 -53.68
CA GLU A 738 11.29 -0.39 -54.29
C GLU A 738 11.44 1.00 -53.66
N GLN A 739 10.34 1.67 -53.33
CA GLN A 739 10.37 2.93 -52.59
C GLN A 739 10.92 2.76 -51.21
N HIS A 740 10.53 1.69 -50.47
CA HIS A 740 11.04 1.40 -49.13
C HIS A 740 12.56 1.21 -49.12
N LEU A 741 13.11 0.48 -50.10
CA LEU A 741 14.55 0.22 -50.18
C LEU A 741 15.39 1.49 -50.49
N ARG A 742 14.75 2.54 -51.03
CA ARG A 742 15.39 3.84 -51.32
C ARG A 742 15.37 4.79 -50.10
N GLN A 743 14.56 4.48 -49.10
CA GLN A 743 14.47 5.32 -47.90
C GLN A 743 15.73 5.21 -47.02
N PRO A 744 16.03 6.20 -46.20
CA PRO A 744 17.01 6.08 -45.15
C PRO A 744 16.74 4.79 -44.31
N HIS A 745 17.78 4.07 -43.94
CA HIS A 745 17.74 2.79 -43.23
C HIS A 745 17.09 1.63 -44.07
N GLY A 746 16.68 1.83 -45.29
CA GLY A 746 16.10 0.77 -46.16
C GLY A 746 17.11 -0.36 -46.50
N SER A 747 18.42 -0.04 -46.49
CA SER A 747 19.52 -0.99 -46.75
C SER A 747 19.97 -1.79 -45.50
N LEU A 748 19.48 -1.46 -44.30
CA LEU A 748 19.81 -2.19 -43.10
C LEU A 748 19.40 -3.67 -43.21
N PRO A 749 20.19 -4.62 -42.72
CA PRO A 749 19.94 -6.06 -42.89
C PRO A 749 18.52 -6.50 -42.56
N GLN A 750 17.96 -6.01 -41.43
CA GLN A 750 16.61 -6.36 -41.02
C GLN A 750 15.54 -5.75 -41.91
N SER A 751 15.67 -4.45 -42.27
CA SER A 751 14.75 -3.74 -43.14
C SER A 751 14.79 -4.31 -44.58
N ARG A 752 15.99 -4.56 -45.13
CA ARG A 752 16.21 -5.18 -46.42
C ARG A 752 15.67 -6.61 -46.48
N GLY A 753 15.95 -7.45 -45.50
CA GLY A 753 15.44 -8.81 -45.42
C GLY A 753 13.92 -8.89 -45.41
N ALA A 754 13.26 -8.03 -44.62
CA ALA A 754 11.79 -7.90 -44.62
C ALA A 754 11.25 -7.41 -45.97
N ALA A 755 11.91 -6.44 -46.61
CA ALA A 755 11.52 -5.93 -47.92
C ALA A 755 11.65 -6.99 -49.03
N LEU A 756 12.74 -7.77 -49.02
CA LEU A 756 12.95 -8.86 -50.01
C LEU A 756 11.90 -9.98 -49.85
N ARG A 757 11.46 -10.28 -48.64
CA ARG A 757 10.35 -11.22 -48.39
C ARG A 757 9.07 -10.74 -49.08
N VAL A 758 8.70 -9.46 -48.87
CA VAL A 758 7.50 -8.87 -49.51
C VAL A 758 7.67 -8.80 -51.04
N TYR A 759 8.86 -8.43 -51.51
CA TYR A 759 9.17 -8.41 -52.95
C TYR A 759 8.99 -9.79 -53.58
N ALA A 760 9.39 -10.86 -52.89
CA ALA A 760 9.23 -12.24 -53.39
C ALA A 760 7.76 -12.63 -53.60
N GLY A 761 6.81 -12.03 -52.86
CA GLY A 761 5.38 -12.17 -53.12
C GLY A 761 4.90 -11.49 -54.42
N ALA A 762 5.65 -10.48 -54.93
CA ALA A 762 5.32 -9.73 -56.13
C ALA A 762 5.97 -10.29 -57.42
N VAL A 763 6.84 -11.30 -57.31
CA VAL A 763 7.58 -11.92 -58.41
C VAL A 763 7.44 -13.43 -58.38
N ASP A 764 7.71 -14.08 -59.56
CA ASP A 764 7.55 -15.53 -59.67
C ASP A 764 8.89 -16.23 -59.99
N GLY A 765 8.92 -17.57 -59.84
CA GLY A 765 9.99 -18.47 -60.25
C GLY A 765 11.32 -18.19 -59.58
N HIS A 766 12.37 -18.13 -60.37
CA HIS A 766 13.77 -17.99 -59.89
C HIS A 766 13.98 -16.67 -59.11
N ARG A 767 13.35 -15.56 -59.53
CA ARG A 767 13.45 -14.28 -58.84
C ARG A 767 12.89 -14.32 -57.43
N ARG A 768 11.77 -15.06 -57.21
CA ARG A 768 11.19 -15.29 -55.90
C ARG A 768 12.16 -16.03 -55.00
N LEU A 769 12.75 -17.11 -55.49
CA LEU A 769 13.69 -17.92 -54.73
C LEU A 769 14.98 -17.14 -54.35
N THR A 770 15.55 -16.41 -55.33
CA THR A 770 16.75 -15.58 -55.10
C THR A 770 16.49 -14.54 -54.01
N ALA A 771 15.36 -13.82 -54.08
CA ALA A 771 15.01 -12.81 -53.09
C ALA A 771 14.83 -13.42 -51.66
N LEU A 772 14.16 -14.59 -51.55
CA LEU A 772 13.96 -15.25 -50.28
C LEU A 772 15.26 -15.83 -49.70
N THR A 773 16.17 -16.32 -50.56
CA THR A 773 17.49 -16.81 -50.14
C THR A 773 18.35 -15.66 -49.60
N GLU A 774 18.41 -14.52 -50.31
CA GLU A 774 19.10 -13.33 -49.83
C GLU A 774 18.49 -12.81 -48.53
N ALA A 775 17.16 -12.80 -48.37
CA ALA A 775 16.48 -12.41 -47.16
C ALA A 775 16.84 -13.34 -45.96
N ALA A 776 16.92 -14.66 -46.21
CA ALA A 776 17.30 -15.63 -45.21
C ALA A 776 18.75 -15.49 -44.75
N GLU A 777 19.67 -15.16 -45.67
CA GLU A 777 21.08 -14.86 -45.39
C GLU A 777 21.22 -13.58 -44.54
N LEU A 778 20.56 -12.50 -44.89
CA LEU A 778 20.55 -11.22 -44.16
C LEU A 778 20.01 -11.36 -42.71
N LEU A 779 19.04 -12.24 -42.51
CA LEU A 779 18.42 -12.48 -41.21
C LEU A 779 19.02 -13.67 -40.46
N SER A 780 20.03 -14.36 -41.03
CA SER A 780 20.68 -15.53 -40.39
C SER A 780 21.44 -15.15 -39.12
N GLU A 781 22.13 -14.02 -39.16
CA GLU A 781 22.89 -13.46 -38.04
C GLU A 781 22.12 -12.42 -37.23
N GLY A 782 20.91 -12.07 -37.67
CA GLY A 782 20.08 -11.05 -37.02
C GLY A 782 19.34 -11.54 -35.80
N SER A 783 19.06 -10.61 -34.90
CA SER A 783 18.34 -10.87 -33.64
C SER A 783 16.80 -10.99 -33.81
N ASN A 784 16.23 -10.71 -35.01
CA ASN A 784 14.79 -10.72 -35.21
C ASN A 784 14.24 -12.11 -35.57
N TRP A 785 13.91 -12.90 -34.56
CA TRP A 785 13.41 -14.28 -34.73
C TRP A 785 12.06 -14.37 -35.46
N HIS A 786 11.18 -13.38 -35.29
CA HIS A 786 9.88 -13.38 -35.96
C HIS A 786 10.01 -13.12 -37.47
N GLN A 787 10.82 -12.16 -37.90
CA GLN A 787 11.07 -11.91 -39.33
C GLN A 787 11.74 -13.11 -40.00
N ARG A 788 12.73 -13.72 -39.33
CA ARG A 788 13.39 -14.94 -39.77
C ARG A 788 12.39 -16.11 -39.95
N PHE A 789 11.48 -16.29 -38.98
CA PHE A 789 10.43 -17.29 -39.09
C PHE A 789 9.59 -17.07 -40.36
N LEU A 790 9.15 -15.85 -40.62
CA LEU A 790 8.32 -15.53 -41.81
C LEU A 790 9.09 -15.79 -43.13
N VAL A 791 10.34 -15.35 -43.21
CA VAL A 791 11.18 -15.55 -44.43
C VAL A 791 11.42 -17.03 -44.70
N LEU A 792 11.78 -17.81 -43.66
CA LEU A 792 12.03 -19.25 -43.82
C LEU A 792 10.74 -20.02 -44.17
N THR A 793 9.60 -19.56 -43.66
CA THR A 793 8.29 -20.09 -44.03
C THR A 793 8.01 -19.92 -45.52
N ASP A 794 8.16 -18.68 -46.04
CA ASP A 794 7.95 -18.36 -47.45
C ASP A 794 8.95 -19.06 -48.33
N LEU A 795 10.21 -19.22 -47.88
CA LEU A 795 11.25 -19.97 -48.60
C LEU A 795 10.96 -21.49 -48.65
N SER A 796 10.46 -22.07 -47.57
CA SER A 796 10.02 -23.47 -47.55
C SER A 796 8.89 -23.74 -48.55
N LEU A 797 7.89 -22.85 -48.57
CA LEU A 797 6.79 -22.89 -49.54
C LEU A 797 7.28 -22.75 -50.98
N ALA A 798 8.25 -21.83 -51.21
CA ALA A 798 8.84 -21.64 -52.56
C ALA A 798 9.60 -22.91 -53.05
N TYR A 799 10.30 -23.63 -52.19
CA TYR A 799 10.90 -24.91 -52.52
C TYR A 799 9.85 -26.01 -52.78
N GLN A 800 8.74 -25.99 -52.06
CA GLN A 800 7.60 -26.93 -52.32
C GLN A 800 7.01 -26.68 -53.72
N ASP A 801 6.76 -25.42 -54.08
CA ASP A 801 6.25 -25.05 -55.42
C ASP A 801 7.16 -25.50 -56.57
N LEU A 802 8.47 -25.59 -56.32
CA LEU A 802 9.49 -26.06 -57.27
C LEU A 802 9.72 -27.59 -57.23
N GLY A 803 9.03 -28.32 -56.32
CA GLY A 803 9.16 -29.76 -56.17
C GLY A 803 10.39 -30.24 -55.39
N ASP A 804 11.20 -29.31 -54.81
CA ASP A 804 12.36 -29.65 -53.99
C ASP A 804 11.95 -29.92 -52.54
N SER A 805 11.36 -31.11 -52.33
CA SER A 805 10.83 -31.54 -51.04
C SER A 805 11.89 -31.65 -49.94
N GLN A 806 13.17 -31.92 -50.31
CA GLN A 806 14.25 -32.02 -49.32
C GLN A 806 14.61 -30.66 -48.72
N ARG A 807 14.83 -29.63 -49.59
CA ARG A 807 15.10 -28.28 -49.13
C ARG A 807 13.88 -27.68 -48.44
N ALA A 808 12.68 -27.89 -48.98
CA ALA A 808 11.44 -27.46 -48.37
C ALA A 808 11.30 -27.92 -46.92
N ARG A 809 11.57 -29.20 -46.65
CA ARG A 809 11.50 -29.77 -45.32
C ARG A 809 12.57 -29.18 -44.37
N ALA A 810 13.83 -29.17 -44.81
CA ALA A 810 14.93 -28.63 -44.00
C ALA A 810 14.70 -27.14 -43.63
N THR A 811 14.21 -26.31 -44.57
CA THR A 811 13.89 -24.91 -44.33
C THR A 811 12.66 -24.76 -43.43
N GLY A 812 11.65 -25.64 -43.59
CA GLY A 812 10.48 -25.66 -42.72
C GLY A 812 10.81 -26.00 -41.26
N GLU A 813 11.76 -26.91 -41.01
CA GLU A 813 12.26 -27.25 -39.68
C GLU A 813 12.97 -26.04 -39.05
N GLN A 814 13.78 -25.29 -39.82
CA GLN A 814 14.41 -24.05 -39.34
C GLN A 814 13.37 -22.95 -39.05
N ALA A 815 12.33 -22.81 -39.88
CA ALA A 815 11.22 -21.91 -39.63
C ALA A 815 10.50 -22.27 -38.34
N TRP A 816 10.23 -23.53 -38.11
CA TRP A 816 9.60 -24.04 -36.89
C TRP A 816 10.41 -23.69 -35.62
N HIS A 817 11.73 -23.91 -35.64
CA HIS A 817 12.62 -23.53 -34.55
C HIS A 817 12.60 -22.02 -34.28
N SER A 818 12.58 -21.21 -35.35
CA SER A 818 12.46 -19.74 -35.22
C SER A 818 11.12 -19.33 -34.61
N ALA A 819 10.03 -20.02 -34.95
CA ALA A 819 8.69 -19.79 -34.42
C ALA A 819 8.60 -20.12 -32.91
N ILE A 820 9.21 -21.21 -32.47
CA ILE A 820 9.31 -21.54 -31.01
C ILE A 820 10.04 -20.41 -30.27
N ARG A 821 11.19 -19.99 -30.82
CA ARG A 821 11.98 -18.95 -30.18
C ARG A 821 11.31 -17.59 -30.07
N CYS A 822 10.45 -17.24 -31.03
CA CYS A 822 9.68 -15.99 -30.97
C CYS A 822 8.30 -16.12 -30.30
N GLY A 823 7.88 -17.33 -29.90
CA GLY A 823 6.58 -17.56 -29.29
C GLY A 823 5.41 -17.61 -30.28
N ALA A 824 5.66 -17.89 -31.57
CA ALA A 824 4.66 -17.91 -32.64
C ALA A 824 4.24 -19.33 -33.08
N GLU A 825 4.28 -20.32 -32.17
CA GLU A 825 3.98 -21.74 -32.52
C GLU A 825 2.58 -21.93 -33.10
N ARG A 826 1.59 -21.17 -32.63
CA ARG A 826 0.22 -21.23 -33.13
C ARG A 826 0.17 -20.84 -34.61
N LEU A 827 0.83 -19.76 -34.98
CA LEU A 827 0.91 -19.30 -36.38
C LEU A 827 1.70 -20.30 -37.22
N ALA A 828 2.80 -20.86 -36.73
CA ALA A 828 3.60 -21.87 -37.43
C ALA A 828 2.80 -23.15 -37.71
N ARG A 829 1.95 -23.62 -36.82
CA ARG A 829 1.06 -24.76 -37.09
C ARG A 829 0.10 -24.51 -38.25
N THR A 830 -0.36 -23.27 -38.44
CA THR A 830 -1.24 -22.87 -39.51
C THR A 830 -0.50 -22.78 -40.84
N LEU A 831 0.72 -22.20 -40.84
CA LEU A 831 1.49 -21.91 -42.07
C LEU A 831 2.32 -23.14 -42.55
N LEU A 832 2.75 -24.01 -41.63
CA LEU A 832 3.62 -25.16 -41.91
C LEU A 832 3.01 -26.50 -41.43
N PRO A 833 1.83 -26.91 -41.91
CA PRO A 833 1.13 -28.11 -41.40
C PRO A 833 1.91 -29.40 -41.60
N HIS A 834 2.79 -29.48 -42.60
CA HIS A 834 3.60 -30.68 -42.89
C HIS A 834 4.91 -30.77 -42.14
N SER A 835 5.45 -29.66 -41.64
CA SER A 835 6.66 -29.63 -40.82
C SER A 835 6.39 -30.01 -39.36
N SER A 836 5.15 -29.92 -38.93
CA SER A 836 4.70 -30.31 -37.61
C SER A 836 4.66 -31.82 -37.36
N THR A 837 4.69 -32.66 -38.45
CA THR A 837 4.59 -34.14 -38.36
C THR A 837 5.90 -34.86 -38.13
N ALA A 838 7.07 -34.19 -38.30
CA ALA A 838 8.39 -34.80 -38.08
C ALA A 838 8.96 -34.56 -36.67
N ALA A 839 8.38 -33.67 -35.94
CA ALA A 839 8.64 -33.48 -34.51
C ALA A 839 7.30 -33.51 -33.76
N ARG A 840 6.61 -34.61 -33.78
CA ARG A 840 5.81 -34.99 -32.66
C ARG A 840 6.78 -35.64 -31.66
N PRO A 841 7.28 -34.87 -30.66
CA PRO A 841 7.01 -35.37 -29.36
C PRO A 841 5.47 -35.38 -29.32
N GLU A 842 4.87 -36.50 -29.03
CA GLU A 842 3.48 -36.56 -28.58
C GLU A 842 3.31 -35.34 -27.65
N PRO A 843 2.13 -34.67 -27.60
CA PRO A 843 1.91 -33.71 -26.53
C PRO A 843 2.26 -34.50 -25.28
N THR A 844 3.48 -34.37 -24.83
CA THR A 844 3.75 -34.60 -23.43
C THR A 844 2.80 -33.61 -22.82
N GLU A 845 1.62 -34.12 -22.44
CA GLU A 845 0.77 -33.45 -21.45
C GLU A 845 1.80 -32.89 -20.48
N LEU A 846 1.89 -31.57 -20.39
CA LEU A 846 2.74 -30.91 -19.42
C LEU A 846 2.53 -31.72 -18.17
N PRO A 847 3.53 -32.46 -17.69
CA PRO A 847 3.27 -33.49 -16.70
C PRO A 847 2.51 -32.80 -15.62
N ALA A 848 1.41 -33.40 -15.15
CA ALA A 848 0.43 -32.75 -14.24
C ALA A 848 1.08 -32.00 -13.08
N TRP A 849 2.34 -32.35 -12.76
CA TRP A 849 3.18 -31.66 -11.78
C TRP A 849 3.60 -30.25 -12.22
N SER A 850 3.82 -29.95 -13.51
CA SER A 850 4.27 -28.60 -13.93
C SER A 850 3.13 -27.58 -13.79
N VAL A 851 1.89 -28.01 -13.96
CA VAL A 851 0.69 -27.19 -13.70
C VAL A 851 0.49 -27.02 -12.21
N ILE A 852 0.72 -28.07 -11.41
CA ILE A 852 0.62 -28.01 -9.94
C ILE A 852 1.79 -27.21 -9.36
N ALA A 853 3.00 -27.41 -9.90
CA ALA A 853 4.20 -26.69 -9.44
C ALA A 853 4.15 -25.19 -9.78
N SER A 854 3.67 -24.79 -10.96
CA SER A 854 3.52 -23.38 -11.33
C SER A 854 2.45 -22.64 -10.49
N ALA A 855 1.46 -23.40 -9.96
CA ALA A 855 0.43 -22.85 -9.08
C ALA A 855 0.89 -22.73 -7.60
N GLN A 856 1.93 -23.47 -7.17
CA GLN A 856 2.35 -23.56 -5.77
C GLN A 856 3.77 -23.02 -5.49
N LEU A 857 4.64 -22.96 -6.50
CA LEU A 857 6.04 -22.52 -6.35
C LEU A 857 6.22 -21.09 -6.83
N SER A 858 7.11 -20.34 -6.16
CA SER A 858 7.59 -19.08 -6.71
C SER A 858 8.51 -19.33 -7.92
N GLU A 859 8.68 -18.32 -8.79
CA GLU A 859 9.52 -18.43 -9.99
C GLU A 859 10.96 -18.87 -9.67
N ALA A 860 11.54 -18.38 -8.58
CA ALA A 860 12.87 -18.78 -8.11
C ALA A 860 12.89 -20.25 -7.62
N GLU A 861 11.86 -20.69 -6.92
CA GLU A 861 11.70 -22.08 -6.47
C GLU A 861 11.50 -23.03 -7.66
N LEU A 862 10.73 -22.58 -8.65
CA LEU A 862 10.47 -23.37 -9.88
C LEU A 862 11.76 -23.57 -10.68
N ARG A 863 12.54 -22.52 -10.92
CA ARG A 863 13.84 -22.61 -11.62
C ARG A 863 14.83 -23.53 -10.92
N VAL A 864 14.90 -23.45 -9.58
CA VAL A 864 15.77 -24.34 -8.79
C VAL A 864 15.27 -25.79 -8.86
N ALA A 865 13.93 -26.00 -8.81
CA ALA A 865 13.33 -27.32 -8.92
C ALA A 865 13.58 -27.97 -10.29
N GLU A 866 13.45 -27.24 -11.38
CA GLU A 866 13.68 -27.69 -12.75
C GLU A 866 15.13 -28.17 -12.96
N LEU A 867 16.12 -27.37 -12.55
CA LEU A 867 17.52 -27.72 -12.66
C LEU A 867 17.91 -28.92 -11.76
N ALA A 868 17.38 -28.95 -10.55
CA ALA A 868 17.60 -30.07 -9.64
C ALA A 868 16.95 -31.38 -10.13
N ALA A 869 15.82 -31.28 -10.78
CA ALA A 869 15.11 -32.41 -11.36
C ALA A 869 15.77 -32.90 -12.66
N ALA A 870 16.38 -32.00 -13.44
CA ALA A 870 17.23 -32.35 -14.58
C ALA A 870 18.52 -33.07 -14.21
N GLY A 871 18.84 -33.21 -12.90
CA GLY A 871 20.02 -33.94 -12.42
C GLY A 871 21.19 -33.07 -11.98
N ASP A 872 21.08 -31.74 -12.09
CA ASP A 872 22.15 -30.82 -11.71
C ASP A 872 22.42 -30.86 -10.20
N THR A 873 23.65 -30.94 -9.76
CA THR A 873 24.05 -30.83 -8.34
C THR A 873 23.77 -29.44 -7.78
N ASN A 874 23.64 -29.26 -6.45
CA ASN A 874 23.44 -27.97 -5.83
C ASN A 874 24.52 -26.94 -6.21
N ARG A 875 25.75 -27.44 -6.50
CA ARG A 875 26.88 -26.60 -6.93
C ARG A 875 26.73 -26.14 -8.39
N GLU A 876 26.13 -26.95 -9.24
CA GLU A 876 25.83 -26.61 -10.64
C GLU A 876 24.64 -25.68 -10.72
N VAL A 877 23.58 -25.92 -9.96
CA VAL A 877 22.43 -25.03 -9.82
C VAL A 877 22.87 -23.65 -9.31
N SER A 878 23.73 -23.62 -8.29
CA SER A 878 24.31 -22.39 -7.73
C SER A 878 25.07 -21.58 -8.80
N ARG A 879 25.89 -22.24 -9.64
CA ARG A 879 26.61 -21.59 -10.74
C ARG A 879 25.70 -21.12 -11.86
N LYS A 880 24.71 -21.90 -12.24
CA LYS A 880 23.76 -21.57 -13.32
C LYS A 880 22.83 -20.39 -12.96
N LEU A 881 22.44 -20.29 -11.69
CA LEU A 881 21.51 -19.26 -11.22
C LEU A 881 22.19 -18.08 -10.50
N PHE A 882 23.54 -18.09 -10.40
CA PHE A 882 24.32 -17.05 -9.72
C PHE A 882 23.89 -16.79 -8.26
N ILE A 883 23.53 -17.84 -7.52
CA ILE A 883 23.12 -17.81 -6.11
C ILE A 883 24.05 -18.70 -5.26
N THR A 884 24.02 -18.53 -3.93
CA THR A 884 24.87 -19.37 -3.06
C THR A 884 24.30 -20.81 -2.95
N ILE A 885 25.16 -21.77 -2.66
CA ILE A 885 24.72 -23.19 -2.44
C ILE A 885 23.69 -23.26 -1.31
N SER A 886 23.89 -22.49 -0.24
CA SER A 886 22.93 -22.41 0.86
C SER A 886 21.55 -21.89 0.41
N THR A 887 21.52 -20.94 -0.52
CA THR A 887 20.27 -20.44 -1.10
C THR A 887 19.56 -21.52 -1.93
N VAL A 888 20.32 -22.30 -2.70
CA VAL A 888 19.78 -23.46 -3.44
C VAL A 888 19.13 -24.48 -2.49
N GLU A 889 19.82 -24.80 -1.40
CA GLU A 889 19.33 -25.75 -0.37
C GLU A 889 18.05 -25.26 0.31
N GLN A 890 17.98 -23.96 0.62
CA GLN A 890 16.76 -23.35 1.16
C GLN A 890 15.59 -23.41 0.17
N HIS A 891 15.82 -23.11 -1.10
CA HIS A 891 14.79 -23.25 -2.13
C HIS A 891 14.32 -24.69 -2.28
N LEU A 892 15.24 -25.65 -2.36
CA LEU A 892 14.89 -27.08 -2.47
C LEU A 892 14.11 -27.57 -1.25
N THR A 893 14.47 -27.16 -0.05
CA THR A 893 13.72 -27.49 1.17
C THR A 893 12.28 -26.96 1.11
N ARG A 894 12.09 -25.73 0.62
CA ARG A 894 10.76 -25.17 0.43
C ARG A 894 9.98 -25.88 -0.67
N VAL A 895 10.61 -26.22 -1.78
CA VAL A 895 10.04 -27.00 -2.88
C VAL A 895 9.54 -28.36 -2.38
N TYR A 896 10.38 -29.11 -1.66
CA TYR A 896 10.00 -30.44 -1.14
C TYR A 896 8.81 -30.34 -0.18
N ARG A 897 8.80 -29.34 0.68
CA ARG A 897 7.69 -29.10 1.61
C ARG A 897 6.40 -28.72 0.87
N LYS A 898 6.45 -27.80 -0.11
CA LYS A 898 5.29 -27.34 -0.85
C LYS A 898 4.68 -28.43 -1.74
N LEU A 899 5.53 -29.25 -2.35
CA LEU A 899 5.10 -30.35 -3.22
C LEU A 899 4.93 -31.67 -2.47
N ARG A 900 5.12 -31.70 -1.14
CA ARG A 900 5.05 -32.89 -0.27
C ARG A 900 5.95 -34.04 -0.73
N LEU A 901 7.17 -33.72 -1.16
CA LEU A 901 8.17 -34.66 -1.63
C LEU A 901 9.18 -34.97 -0.52
N SER A 902 9.66 -36.21 -0.44
CA SER A 902 10.63 -36.64 0.57
C SER A 902 12.07 -36.25 0.22
N GLY A 903 12.34 -35.86 -1.03
CA GLY A 903 13.67 -35.43 -1.47
C GLY A 903 13.85 -35.37 -2.99
N ARG A 904 15.12 -35.26 -3.42
CA ARG A 904 15.50 -35.04 -4.81
C ARG A 904 15.10 -36.20 -5.74
N ALA A 905 15.18 -37.44 -5.26
CA ALA A 905 14.78 -38.62 -6.04
C ALA A 905 13.28 -38.59 -6.35
N ASP A 906 12.45 -38.10 -5.44
CA ASP A 906 11.01 -37.94 -5.68
C ASP A 906 10.73 -36.82 -6.69
N LEU A 907 11.51 -35.72 -6.63
CA LEU A 907 11.41 -34.61 -7.59
C LEU A 907 11.78 -35.10 -9.01
N GLN A 908 12.80 -35.92 -9.14
CA GLN A 908 13.19 -36.53 -10.42
C GLN A 908 12.13 -37.50 -10.96
N ARG A 909 11.50 -38.31 -10.10
CA ARG A 909 10.40 -39.21 -10.49
C ARG A 909 9.14 -38.46 -10.90
N CYS A 910 8.81 -37.40 -10.22
CA CYS A 910 7.70 -36.53 -10.62
C CYS A 910 7.88 -35.96 -12.03
N LEU A 911 9.13 -35.63 -12.42
CA LEU A 911 9.45 -35.16 -13.77
C LEU A 911 9.45 -36.29 -14.83
N ALA A 912 9.87 -37.49 -14.45
CA ALA A 912 9.90 -38.64 -15.38
C ALA A 912 8.51 -39.19 -15.74
N GLY A 913 7.42 -38.65 -15.15
CA GLY A 913 6.05 -39.07 -15.48
C GLY A 913 5.62 -40.36 -14.84
N ASP A 914 6.37 -40.93 -13.87
CA ASP A 914 5.95 -42.12 -13.12
C ASP A 914 4.85 -41.76 -12.13
N SER A 915 3.60 -41.92 -12.56
CA SER A 915 2.35 -41.73 -11.79
C SER A 915 2.20 -42.78 -10.69
N ALA A 916 2.96 -42.69 -9.62
CA ALA A 916 2.83 -43.53 -8.43
C ALA A 916 2.71 -42.76 -7.13
N VAL A 917 2.12 -41.53 -7.15
CA VAL A 917 1.75 -40.80 -5.94
C VAL A 917 0.26 -40.52 -5.93
N GLY A 918 -0.52 -41.60 -5.89
CA GLY A 918 -1.97 -41.58 -5.87
C GLY A 918 -2.59 -42.71 -5.06
N SER A 919 -1.92 -43.23 -4.02
CA SER A 919 -2.49 -44.30 -3.22
C SER A 919 -1.91 -44.35 -1.78
N VAL A 920 -2.00 -43.29 -1.03
CA VAL A 920 -1.95 -43.35 0.45
C VAL A 920 -2.94 -42.31 1.01
N ALA A 921 -4.21 -42.53 0.75
CA ALA A 921 -5.30 -41.94 1.53
C ALA A 921 -6.44 -42.99 1.59
N GLY A 922 -6.27 -43.98 2.46
CA GLY A 922 -7.32 -44.96 2.64
C GLY A 922 -6.86 -46.23 3.36
N ARG A 923 -6.34 -46.11 4.60
CA ARG A 923 -6.38 -47.15 5.64
C ARG A 923 -5.86 -46.61 6.96
N SER A 924 -6.76 -46.19 7.78
CA SER A 924 -6.80 -46.56 9.21
C SER A 924 -8.04 -45.92 9.81
N GLY A 925 -8.76 -46.78 10.45
CA GLY A 925 -10.05 -46.61 11.07
C GLY A 925 -10.02 -45.76 12.34
#